data_aa1bdc80bbd0bd24c67b42b29a70ead2
#
_entry.id   aa1bdc80bbd0bd24c67b42b29a70ead2
#
_cell.length_a   1.000
_cell.length_b   1.000
_cell.length_c   1.000
_cell.angle_alpha   90.00
_cell.angle_beta   90.00
_cell.angle_gamma   90.00
#
_symmetry.space_group_name_H-M   'P 1'
#
loop_
_entity.id
_entity.type
_entity.pdbx_description
1 polymer ?
#
loop_
_entity_poly.entity_id
_entity_poly.type
_entity_poly.pdbx_seq_one_letter_code
_entity_poly.pdbx_strand_id
1 'polypeptide(L)'
;MSASEIPSQVPSTAEADAHLIGLARLEGAERLFSDAALSQAVGRPVTATHLRLKPGQSVTVAWQSTGAGPAEHGWAQVTADSDKIRKTLSRAEKAHCPDQVTVHELPGSVLLIGSVWTDPKLAVELHRAHRRQAQARGSDEPWQVLRFNPGRRLVARAGQDVLRVHTSPLDGPTGMVQTVRRWRSWDLPVLPLRSLGGHGTAASSPFWGAGDALALPHPDTARAAGELIGRLHSRRAARSPLPAVPLRVRSSAESVAESAPWLAEAARALAARLEPLLLRDLSDSPAVELHGDLSPDQLLVATPGSTEVRLIDVDRAGAGPAARDLGSWLAACRRQGTPEIGEAFLNGYAAHAPLPEDRTIAAWESSAHLLAALDPLRHRAPDWPQRVTERLQGALDALPRPTASAGGPSSSPTRAQPATADPDAPAALPDVVVTAEGTAWRVERVWPGKTDEPDAPLSVEVRADGALRAGLWTPRGLELFPAGRDRRLPALEPLVQQGAEVVSHRPRRRAVVRHQVSLGAVRYTKIVRAGRAEAILDGISRAAAFERGFRTPAVLGSTEATVTFAELDGRSLHRPDLFSGADWERAWSEVMDALEAARLPVSGCGSGIPEHGPAEEAGVLRDWTDRAAPWVRDLAAFREAMEQTYAGLEDVGQGDSNALVPTHRDLHDKQLVWSAEHSPGPGLLDVDTACLGHPALDLGNLRAHAQWRRRQGVWSAERAETVIRAVDGLAARTGVEEAVLGLFERAALLRIRCVYAFRPVYAGAAEELQRQLPA
;
A
#
# COMPACT_ATOMS: atom_id res chain seq x y z
N MET A 1 -10.49 -27.08 -25.02
CA MET A 1 -10.15 -27.25 -23.59
C MET A 1 -11.41 -27.03 -22.81
N SER A 2 -11.86 -28.05 -22.06
CA SER A 2 -13.06 -28.03 -21.23
C SER A 2 -13.02 -26.84 -20.29
N ALA A 3 -14.15 -26.13 -20.14
CA ALA A 3 -14.32 -25.16 -19.07
C ALA A 3 -14.05 -25.89 -17.75
N SER A 4 -13.13 -25.38 -16.90
CA SER A 4 -12.91 -25.95 -15.59
C SER A 4 -14.21 -25.85 -14.80
N GLU A 5 -14.86 -26.99 -14.63
CA GLU A 5 -16.14 -27.08 -13.91
C GLU A 5 -15.88 -26.82 -12.43
N ILE A 6 -16.79 -26.07 -11.80
CA ILE A 6 -16.81 -25.94 -10.34
C ILE A 6 -16.98 -27.34 -9.74
N PRO A 7 -16.19 -27.72 -8.73
CA PRO A 7 -16.33 -29.02 -8.08
C PRO A 7 -17.74 -29.27 -7.58
N SER A 8 -18.26 -30.45 -7.79
CA SER A 8 -19.60 -30.87 -7.31
C SER A 8 -19.68 -30.96 -5.78
N GLN A 9 -18.53 -31.06 -5.10
CA GLN A 9 -18.48 -31.20 -3.64
C GLN A 9 -17.93 -29.92 -3.03
N VAL A 10 -18.76 -29.19 -2.31
CA VAL A 10 -18.41 -28.00 -1.52
C VAL A 10 -18.12 -28.45 -0.09
N PRO A 11 -17.00 -28.01 0.53
CA PRO A 11 -16.70 -28.37 1.92
C PRO A 11 -17.75 -27.79 2.88
N SER A 12 -17.91 -28.43 4.03
CA SER A 12 -18.69 -27.87 5.14
C SER A 12 -18.06 -26.56 5.65
N THR A 13 -18.84 -25.70 6.30
CA THR A 13 -18.32 -24.46 6.90
C THR A 13 -17.21 -24.75 7.91
N ALA A 14 -17.32 -25.85 8.68
CA ALA A 14 -16.30 -26.22 9.66
C ALA A 14 -14.95 -26.58 8.99
N GLU A 15 -14.97 -27.34 7.89
CA GLU A 15 -13.76 -27.69 7.13
C GLU A 15 -13.13 -26.45 6.48
N ALA A 16 -13.96 -25.59 5.92
CA ALA A 16 -13.50 -24.36 5.28
C ALA A 16 -12.96 -23.34 6.31
N ASP A 17 -13.58 -23.20 7.47
CA ASP A 17 -13.08 -22.39 8.58
C ASP A 17 -11.76 -22.95 9.14
N ALA A 18 -11.62 -24.28 9.25
CA ALA A 18 -10.35 -24.91 9.65
C ALA A 18 -9.21 -24.57 8.69
N HIS A 19 -9.47 -24.54 7.37
CA HIS A 19 -8.51 -24.07 6.39
C HIS A 19 -8.09 -22.60 6.64
N LEU A 20 -9.03 -21.69 6.88
CA LEU A 20 -8.76 -20.28 7.14
C LEU A 20 -8.00 -20.06 8.46
N ILE A 21 -8.30 -20.85 9.50
CA ILE A 21 -7.56 -20.84 10.77
C ILE A 21 -6.10 -21.27 10.52
N GLY A 22 -5.88 -22.34 9.74
CA GLY A 22 -4.55 -22.77 9.33
C GLY A 22 -3.81 -21.69 8.50
N LEU A 23 -4.52 -21.01 7.61
CA LEU A 23 -4.00 -19.90 6.80
C LEU A 23 -3.61 -18.68 7.66
N ALA A 24 -4.32 -18.44 8.76
CA ALA A 24 -4.04 -17.34 9.68
C ALA A 24 -2.65 -17.46 10.32
N ARG A 25 -2.16 -18.68 10.58
CA ARG A 25 -0.87 -18.97 11.25
C ARG A 25 -0.70 -18.21 12.57
N LEU A 26 -1.78 -18.05 13.32
CA LEU A 26 -1.83 -17.32 14.59
C LEU A 26 -2.59 -18.17 15.61
N GLU A 27 -1.96 -18.44 16.74
CA GLU A 27 -2.60 -19.14 17.83
C GLU A 27 -3.75 -18.31 18.40
N GLY A 28 -4.89 -18.94 18.70
CA GLY A 28 -6.11 -18.26 19.16
C GLY A 28 -6.98 -17.70 18.03
N ALA A 29 -6.56 -17.79 16.76
CA ALA A 29 -7.38 -17.37 15.62
C ALA A 29 -8.74 -18.07 15.59
N GLU A 30 -8.80 -19.35 15.99
CA GLU A 30 -10.01 -20.18 16.06
C GLU A 30 -11.12 -19.55 16.91
N ARG A 31 -10.76 -18.74 17.91
CA ARG A 31 -11.72 -18.03 18.78
C ARG A 31 -12.55 -17.00 18.03
N LEU A 32 -12.07 -16.53 16.89
CA LEU A 32 -12.77 -15.54 16.06
C LEU A 32 -13.64 -16.16 14.96
N PHE A 33 -13.58 -17.48 14.79
CA PHE A 33 -14.38 -18.22 13.81
C PHE A 33 -15.62 -18.90 14.41
N SER A 34 -15.75 -18.90 15.74
CA SER A 34 -16.89 -19.45 16.47
C SER A 34 -17.59 -18.37 17.29
N ASP A 35 -18.89 -18.14 17.05
CA ASP A 35 -19.68 -17.20 17.85
C ASP A 35 -19.70 -17.55 19.34
N ALA A 36 -19.67 -18.87 19.66
CA ALA A 36 -19.60 -19.32 21.05
C ALA A 36 -18.28 -18.94 21.72
N ALA A 37 -17.13 -19.20 21.05
CA ALA A 37 -15.82 -18.83 21.56
C ALA A 37 -15.63 -17.31 21.62
N LEU A 38 -16.12 -16.58 20.59
CA LEU A 38 -16.12 -15.14 20.57
C LEU A 38 -16.97 -14.55 21.72
N SER A 39 -18.16 -15.08 21.95
CA SER A 39 -19.05 -14.69 23.07
C SER A 39 -18.39 -14.90 24.43
N GLN A 40 -17.69 -16.03 24.60
CA GLN A 40 -16.92 -16.29 25.83
C GLN A 40 -15.79 -15.25 26.01
N ALA A 41 -15.08 -14.93 24.95
CA ALA A 41 -13.98 -13.96 25.00
C ALA A 41 -14.49 -12.51 25.25
N VAL A 42 -15.62 -12.14 24.65
CA VAL A 42 -16.28 -10.82 24.85
C VAL A 42 -17.00 -10.73 26.19
N GLY A 43 -17.35 -11.86 26.82
CA GLY A 43 -18.07 -11.93 28.11
C GLY A 43 -19.59 -11.72 27.99
N ARG A 44 -20.17 -11.81 26.80
CA ARG A 44 -21.60 -11.71 26.50
C ARG A 44 -21.96 -12.39 25.18
N PRO A 45 -23.23 -12.74 24.93
CA PRO A 45 -23.65 -13.30 23.65
C PRO A 45 -23.45 -12.33 22.50
N VAL A 46 -22.63 -12.71 21.51
CA VAL A 46 -22.33 -11.91 20.31
C VAL A 46 -22.25 -12.80 19.09
N THR A 47 -22.44 -12.18 17.91
CA THR A 47 -22.19 -12.81 16.61
C THR A 47 -21.13 -12.00 15.84
N ALA A 48 -20.30 -12.69 15.05
CA ALA A 48 -19.36 -12.05 14.15
C ALA A 48 -20.11 -11.53 12.91
N THR A 49 -19.92 -10.25 12.58
CA THR A 49 -20.61 -9.59 11.46
C THR A 49 -19.68 -9.22 10.31
N HIS A 50 -18.39 -9.15 10.54
CA HIS A 50 -17.39 -8.89 9.50
C HIS A 50 -16.05 -9.52 9.87
N LEU A 51 -15.49 -10.30 8.94
CA LEU A 51 -14.19 -10.95 9.08
C LEU A 51 -13.17 -10.35 8.12
N ARG A 52 -11.96 -10.12 8.61
CA ARG A 52 -10.80 -9.78 7.81
C ARG A 52 -9.60 -10.60 8.24
N LEU A 53 -9.15 -11.47 7.35
CA LEU A 53 -7.95 -12.28 7.50
C LEU A 53 -6.77 -11.61 6.77
N LYS A 54 -5.63 -11.57 7.41
CA LYS A 54 -4.32 -11.29 6.82
C LYS A 54 -3.37 -12.40 7.26
N PRO A 55 -3.03 -13.33 6.38
CA PRO A 55 -2.19 -14.48 6.71
C PRO A 55 -0.92 -14.07 7.44
N GLY A 56 -0.57 -14.77 8.51
CA GLY A 56 0.61 -14.53 9.33
C GLY A 56 0.67 -13.17 10.06
N GLN A 57 -0.35 -12.32 9.95
CA GLN A 57 -0.31 -10.96 10.51
C GLN A 57 -1.44 -10.66 11.50
N SER A 58 -2.68 -10.93 11.12
CA SER A 58 -3.82 -10.69 12.00
C SER A 58 -5.12 -11.27 11.46
N VAL A 59 -5.98 -11.71 12.36
CA VAL A 59 -7.40 -11.96 12.11
C VAL A 59 -8.20 -10.91 12.88
N THR A 60 -9.15 -10.25 12.24
CA THR A 60 -9.99 -9.22 12.87
C THR A 60 -11.43 -9.50 12.54
N VAL A 61 -12.31 -9.45 13.54
CA VAL A 61 -13.76 -9.52 13.37
C VAL A 61 -14.44 -8.28 13.96
N ALA A 62 -15.53 -7.84 13.30
CA ALA A 62 -16.54 -7.04 13.98
C ALA A 62 -17.51 -7.98 14.66
N TRP A 63 -18.03 -7.58 15.83
CA TRP A 63 -19.08 -8.33 16.52
C TRP A 63 -20.25 -7.41 16.89
N GLN A 64 -21.41 -8.04 17.04
CA GLN A 64 -22.65 -7.41 17.47
C GLN A 64 -23.30 -8.25 18.57
N SER A 65 -23.82 -7.60 19.63
CA SER A 65 -24.56 -8.31 20.70
C SER A 65 -25.89 -8.85 20.19
N THR A 66 -26.28 -10.04 20.69
CA THR A 66 -27.53 -10.74 20.32
C THR A 66 -28.59 -10.69 21.42
N GLY A 67 -28.36 -9.97 22.53
CA GLY A 67 -29.29 -9.85 23.66
C GLY A 67 -30.48 -8.91 23.41
N ALA A 68 -31.47 -8.93 24.32
CA ALA A 68 -32.56 -7.98 24.35
C ALA A 68 -32.04 -6.57 24.74
N GLY A 69 -32.19 -5.58 23.87
CA GLY A 69 -31.72 -4.20 24.08
C GLY A 69 -31.11 -3.58 22.84
N PRO A 70 -30.63 -2.34 22.91
CA PRO A 70 -29.87 -1.75 21.80
C PRO A 70 -28.65 -2.59 21.47
N ALA A 71 -28.45 -2.88 20.17
CA ALA A 71 -27.32 -3.66 19.73
C ALA A 71 -25.99 -2.94 20.04
N GLU A 72 -25.16 -3.57 20.85
CA GLU A 72 -23.79 -3.14 21.05
C GLU A 72 -22.88 -3.70 19.97
N HIS A 73 -21.89 -2.93 19.55
CA HIS A 73 -20.97 -3.30 18.51
C HIS A 73 -19.52 -3.15 18.98
N GLY A 74 -18.67 -4.01 18.49
CA GLY A 74 -17.25 -3.92 18.80
C GLY A 74 -16.40 -4.74 17.82
N TRP A 75 -15.17 -4.93 18.21
CA TRP A 75 -14.18 -5.64 17.42
C TRP A 75 -13.37 -6.59 18.31
N ALA A 76 -12.85 -7.63 17.67
CA ALA A 76 -11.85 -8.50 18.27
C ALA A 76 -10.76 -8.78 17.23
N GLN A 77 -9.49 -8.86 17.68
CA GLN A 77 -8.35 -9.07 16.80
C GLN A 77 -7.32 -9.99 17.45
N VAL A 78 -6.90 -11.02 16.73
CA VAL A 78 -5.71 -11.81 17.07
C VAL A 78 -4.54 -11.34 16.23
N THR A 79 -3.39 -11.06 16.85
CA THR A 79 -2.17 -10.60 16.18
C THR A 79 -0.94 -10.94 17.03
N ALA A 80 0.20 -11.22 16.37
CA ALA A 80 1.51 -11.33 16.99
C ALA A 80 2.33 -10.03 16.89
N ASP A 81 1.82 -9.00 16.22
CA ASP A 81 2.50 -7.74 15.95
C ASP A 81 2.43 -6.80 17.17
N SER A 82 3.52 -6.75 17.94
CA SER A 82 3.63 -5.92 19.15
C SER A 82 3.42 -4.42 18.86
N ASP A 83 3.83 -3.95 17.68
CA ASP A 83 3.61 -2.57 17.27
C ASP A 83 2.14 -2.25 17.06
N LYS A 84 1.39 -3.18 16.47
CA LYS A 84 -0.07 -3.02 16.33
C LYS A 84 -0.76 -2.99 17.69
N ILE A 85 -0.35 -3.88 18.61
CA ILE A 85 -0.89 -3.93 19.98
C ILE A 85 -0.68 -2.59 20.65
N ARG A 86 0.56 -2.11 20.73
CA ARG A 86 0.91 -0.83 21.34
C ARG A 86 0.17 0.36 20.72
N LYS A 87 0.11 0.42 19.37
CA LYS A 87 -0.61 1.47 18.65
C LYS A 87 -2.12 1.45 18.90
N THR A 88 -2.72 0.28 19.07
CA THR A 88 -4.15 0.13 19.37
C THR A 88 -4.45 0.67 20.77
N LEU A 89 -3.68 0.24 21.79
CA LEU A 89 -3.84 0.70 23.16
C LEU A 89 -3.61 2.22 23.28
N SER A 90 -2.51 2.73 22.70
CA SER A 90 -2.22 4.18 22.71
C SER A 90 -3.30 5.02 22.03
N ARG A 91 -3.98 4.52 21.01
CA ARG A 91 -5.08 5.27 20.38
C ARG A 91 -6.35 5.31 21.22
N ALA A 92 -6.70 4.22 21.90
CA ALA A 92 -7.80 4.19 22.84
C ALA A 92 -7.54 5.19 23.99
N GLU A 93 -6.33 5.20 24.53
CA GLU A 93 -5.90 6.15 25.57
C GLU A 93 -5.96 7.60 25.06
N LYS A 94 -5.41 7.93 23.89
CA LYS A 94 -5.44 9.26 23.28
C LYS A 94 -6.85 9.75 22.94
N ALA A 95 -7.77 8.83 22.70
CA ALA A 95 -9.17 9.15 22.50
C ALA A 95 -9.89 9.55 23.80
N HIS A 96 -9.25 9.35 24.97
CA HIS A 96 -9.87 9.47 26.31
C HIS A 96 -11.16 8.65 26.38
N CYS A 97 -11.11 7.45 25.83
CA CYS A 97 -12.24 6.54 25.80
C CYS A 97 -12.50 5.99 27.20
N PRO A 98 -13.74 6.06 27.73
CA PRO A 98 -14.08 5.42 29.00
C PRO A 98 -14.02 3.88 28.90
N ASP A 99 -14.21 3.33 27.68
CA ASP A 99 -14.10 1.90 27.43
C ASP A 99 -12.65 1.46 27.40
N GLN A 100 -12.38 0.28 27.89
CA GLN A 100 -11.04 -0.33 27.85
C GLN A 100 -10.93 -1.37 26.76
N VAL A 101 -9.72 -1.52 26.21
CA VAL A 101 -9.37 -2.64 25.35
C VAL A 101 -8.93 -3.81 26.25
N THR A 102 -9.66 -4.91 26.18
CA THR A 102 -9.29 -6.14 26.90
C THR A 102 -8.18 -6.84 26.12
N VAL A 103 -7.14 -7.26 26.86
CA VAL A 103 -5.96 -7.93 26.31
C VAL A 103 -5.88 -9.33 26.90
N HIS A 104 -5.90 -10.35 26.05
CA HIS A 104 -5.68 -11.74 26.44
C HIS A 104 -4.39 -12.23 25.80
N GLU A 105 -3.40 -12.53 26.60
CA GLU A 105 -2.16 -13.13 26.12
C GLU A 105 -2.39 -14.59 25.74
N LEU A 106 -1.82 -14.99 24.61
CA LEU A 106 -1.85 -16.33 24.06
C LEU A 106 -0.41 -16.74 23.71
N PRO A 107 -0.10 -18.03 23.61
CA PRO A 107 1.23 -18.45 23.18
C PRO A 107 1.54 -17.86 21.77
N GLY A 108 2.54 -17.00 21.68
CA GLY A 108 2.99 -16.39 20.42
C GLY A 108 2.04 -15.36 19.76
N SER A 109 0.93 -14.99 20.41
CA SER A 109 -0.01 -13.99 19.90
C SER A 109 -0.78 -13.29 21.02
N VAL A 110 -1.60 -12.31 20.66
CA VAL A 110 -2.47 -11.59 21.60
C VAL A 110 -3.85 -11.43 21.00
N LEU A 111 -4.89 -11.71 21.79
CA LEU A 111 -6.26 -11.40 21.46
C LEU A 111 -6.66 -10.06 22.11
N LEU A 112 -6.99 -9.08 21.29
CA LEU A 112 -7.49 -7.77 21.68
C LEU A 112 -8.99 -7.72 21.44
N ILE A 113 -9.76 -7.19 22.41
CA ILE A 113 -11.21 -7.02 22.29
C ILE A 113 -11.58 -5.60 22.74
N GLY A 114 -12.43 -4.94 21.97
CA GLY A 114 -12.89 -3.61 22.31
C GLY A 114 -14.27 -3.29 21.75
N SER A 115 -14.87 -2.20 22.27
CA SER A 115 -16.07 -1.61 21.73
C SER A 115 -15.79 -0.88 20.41
N VAL A 116 -16.82 -0.42 19.70
CA VAL A 116 -16.67 0.43 18.52
C VAL A 116 -15.84 1.68 18.81
N TRP A 117 -15.92 2.23 20.02
CA TRP A 117 -15.26 3.46 20.45
C TRP A 117 -13.74 3.30 20.65
N THR A 118 -13.28 2.06 20.82
CA THR A 118 -11.85 1.72 20.96
C THR A 118 -11.25 1.13 19.67
N ASP A 119 -11.90 1.33 18.52
CA ASP A 119 -11.44 0.79 17.24
C ASP A 119 -9.95 1.05 17.00
N PRO A 120 -9.18 0.07 16.53
CA PRO A 120 -7.71 0.14 16.37
C PRO A 120 -7.20 1.33 15.56
N LYS A 121 -8.05 1.93 14.71
CA LYS A 121 -7.67 3.07 13.87
C LYS A 121 -8.63 4.25 13.93
N LEU A 122 -9.90 4.02 14.25
CA LEU A 122 -10.94 5.04 14.21
C LEU A 122 -11.19 5.73 15.57
N ALA A 123 -10.72 5.16 16.69
CA ALA A 123 -11.06 5.63 18.05
C ALA A 123 -11.00 7.17 18.19
N VAL A 124 -9.86 7.78 17.83
CA VAL A 124 -9.67 9.23 17.95
C VAL A 124 -10.66 10.02 17.11
N GLU A 125 -10.90 9.60 15.87
CA GLU A 125 -11.78 10.29 14.94
C GLU A 125 -13.27 10.09 15.30
N LEU A 126 -13.64 8.92 15.83
CA LEU A 126 -14.99 8.65 16.34
C LEU A 126 -15.34 9.60 17.50
N HIS A 127 -14.47 9.71 18.49
CA HIS A 127 -14.69 10.63 19.62
C HIS A 127 -14.70 12.11 19.20
N ARG A 128 -13.89 12.47 18.20
CA ARG A 128 -13.92 13.82 17.61
C ARG A 128 -15.23 14.10 16.88
N ALA A 129 -15.66 13.16 16.03
CA ALA A 129 -16.90 13.27 15.27
C ALA A 129 -18.12 13.34 16.22
N HIS A 130 -18.13 12.50 17.25
CA HIS A 130 -19.19 12.48 18.28
C HIS A 130 -19.30 13.84 18.99
N ARG A 131 -18.20 14.37 19.53
CA ARG A 131 -18.18 15.68 20.18
C ARG A 131 -18.66 16.81 19.27
N ARG A 132 -18.26 16.83 18.01
CA ARG A 132 -18.64 17.85 17.03
C ARG A 132 -20.13 17.77 16.70
N GLN A 133 -20.64 16.56 16.51
CA GLN A 133 -22.04 16.33 16.21
C GLN A 133 -22.91 16.75 17.41
N ALA A 134 -22.52 16.38 18.64
CA ALA A 134 -23.19 16.80 19.87
C ALA A 134 -23.21 18.34 20.03
N GLN A 135 -22.08 19.00 19.75
CA GLN A 135 -22.02 20.49 19.79
C GLN A 135 -22.91 21.12 18.71
N ALA A 136 -22.94 20.58 17.48
CA ALA A 136 -23.74 21.12 16.39
C ALA A 136 -25.25 20.95 16.62
N ARG A 137 -25.65 19.92 17.34
CA ARG A 137 -27.07 19.61 17.65
C ARG A 137 -27.56 20.10 19.01
N GLY A 138 -26.62 20.39 19.91
CA GLY A 138 -26.96 20.73 21.31
C GLY A 138 -27.51 19.54 22.10
N SER A 139 -27.33 18.31 21.63
CA SER A 139 -27.77 17.07 22.26
C SER A 139 -26.73 15.97 22.09
N ASP A 140 -26.58 15.12 23.09
CA ASP A 140 -25.69 13.96 23.11
C ASP A 140 -26.50 12.68 22.87
N GLU A 141 -27.07 12.58 21.66
CA GLU A 141 -27.87 11.43 21.25
C GLU A 141 -26.97 10.20 20.98
N PRO A 142 -27.37 8.99 21.46
CA PRO A 142 -26.61 7.78 21.20
C PRO A 142 -26.59 7.43 19.72
N TRP A 143 -25.44 6.98 19.23
CA TRP A 143 -25.30 6.55 17.86
C TRP A 143 -25.81 5.13 17.66
N GLN A 144 -26.76 4.95 16.76
CA GLN A 144 -27.16 3.65 16.27
C GLN A 144 -26.19 3.22 15.15
N VAL A 145 -25.39 2.21 15.37
CA VAL A 145 -24.47 1.69 14.35
C VAL A 145 -25.26 1.01 13.24
N LEU A 146 -25.09 1.49 12.01
CA LEU A 146 -25.69 0.91 10.80
C LEU A 146 -24.70 -0.04 10.10
N ARG A 147 -23.42 0.32 10.09
CA ARG A 147 -22.35 -0.50 9.47
C ARG A 147 -21.02 -0.24 10.17
N PHE A 148 -20.34 -1.31 10.55
CA PHE A 148 -19.02 -1.23 11.16
C PHE A 148 -18.03 -2.15 10.46
N ASN A 149 -16.93 -1.57 9.98
CA ASN A 149 -15.81 -2.31 9.41
C ASN A 149 -14.55 -1.91 10.18
N PRO A 150 -14.08 -2.74 11.13
CA PRO A 150 -12.99 -2.42 12.04
C PRO A 150 -11.73 -1.94 11.33
N GLY A 151 -11.16 -0.83 11.80
CA GLY A 151 -9.97 -0.21 11.25
C GLY A 151 -10.14 0.39 9.86
N ARG A 152 -11.39 0.61 9.39
CA ARG A 152 -11.68 1.23 8.09
C ARG A 152 -12.75 2.31 8.15
N ARG A 153 -13.97 1.95 8.54
CA ARG A 153 -15.10 2.88 8.57
C ARG A 153 -16.19 2.48 9.57
N LEU A 154 -16.89 3.49 10.07
CA LEU A 154 -18.14 3.36 10.77
C LEU A 154 -19.20 4.20 10.04
N VAL A 155 -20.42 3.66 9.91
CA VAL A 155 -21.62 4.40 9.54
C VAL A 155 -22.61 4.25 10.67
N ALA A 156 -23.13 5.38 11.19
CA ALA A 156 -24.06 5.38 12.30
C ALA A 156 -25.16 6.42 12.07
N ARG A 157 -26.35 6.15 12.60
CA ARG A 157 -27.45 7.12 12.69
C ARG A 157 -27.39 7.81 14.04
N ALA A 158 -27.51 9.14 14.03
CA ALA A 158 -27.68 9.97 15.21
C ALA A 158 -28.85 10.93 14.96
N GLY A 159 -30.00 10.60 15.51
CA GLY A 159 -31.27 11.33 15.26
C GLY A 159 -31.65 11.32 13.77
N GLN A 160 -31.66 12.49 13.15
CA GLN A 160 -31.97 12.69 11.74
C GLN A 160 -30.75 12.75 10.82
N ASP A 161 -29.56 12.44 11.33
CA ASP A 161 -28.33 12.40 10.54
C ASP A 161 -27.78 11.00 10.46
N VAL A 162 -27.13 10.71 9.33
CA VAL A 162 -26.25 9.56 9.13
C VAL A 162 -24.80 10.06 9.10
N LEU A 163 -24.01 9.55 10.01
CA LEU A 163 -22.62 9.91 10.19
C LEU A 163 -21.72 8.84 9.57
N ARG A 164 -20.67 9.28 8.90
CA ARG A 164 -19.64 8.41 8.32
C ARG A 164 -18.29 8.82 8.89
N VAL A 165 -17.56 7.88 9.48
CA VAL A 165 -16.20 8.09 9.99
C VAL A 165 -15.28 7.08 9.31
N HIS A 166 -14.22 7.57 8.69
CA HIS A 166 -13.28 6.80 7.90
C HIS A 166 -11.84 6.98 8.39
N THR A 167 -10.97 6.05 8.05
CA THR A 167 -9.51 6.19 8.25
C THR A 167 -8.84 7.05 7.18
N SER A 168 -9.52 7.32 6.06
CA SER A 168 -9.05 8.15 4.96
C SER A 168 -9.86 9.44 4.90
N PRO A 169 -9.29 10.57 4.45
CA PRO A 169 -10.03 11.80 4.27
C PRO A 169 -11.21 11.62 3.29
N LEU A 170 -12.38 12.12 3.68
CA LEU A 170 -13.60 12.18 2.87
C LEU A 170 -13.70 13.52 2.11
N ASP A 171 -12.93 14.51 2.55
CA ASP A 171 -12.86 15.85 1.97
C ASP A 171 -11.49 16.03 1.30
N GLY A 172 -11.50 16.44 0.05
CA GLY A 172 -10.32 16.55 -0.81
C GLY A 172 -10.76 16.62 -2.26
N PRO A 173 -9.91 16.98 -3.23
CA PRO A 173 -10.29 17.20 -4.64
C PRO A 173 -11.02 15.99 -5.28
N THR A 174 -10.66 14.78 -4.87
CA THR A 174 -11.28 13.52 -5.31
C THR A 174 -12.07 12.83 -4.21
N GLY A 175 -12.26 13.49 -3.07
CA GLY A 175 -12.95 12.94 -1.92
C GLY A 175 -14.46 12.88 -2.12
N MET A 176 -15.11 12.04 -1.34
CA MET A 176 -16.56 11.79 -1.39
C MET A 176 -17.37 13.09 -1.28
N VAL A 177 -16.99 14.01 -0.38
CA VAL A 177 -17.71 15.28 -0.15
C VAL A 177 -17.68 16.16 -1.42
N GLN A 178 -16.53 16.27 -2.09
CA GLN A 178 -16.41 17.07 -3.31
C GLN A 178 -17.09 16.40 -4.49
N THR A 179 -17.04 15.07 -4.59
CA THR A 179 -17.76 14.30 -5.61
C THR A 179 -19.26 14.51 -5.48
N VAL A 180 -19.84 14.39 -4.28
CA VAL A 180 -21.25 14.68 -4.02
C VAL A 180 -21.62 16.12 -4.40
N ARG A 181 -20.79 17.12 -4.01
CA ARG A 181 -21.03 18.52 -4.38
C ARG A 181 -21.04 18.70 -5.89
N ARG A 182 -20.10 18.12 -6.63
CA ARG A 182 -20.01 18.20 -8.07
C ARG A 182 -21.20 17.54 -8.75
N TRP A 183 -21.59 16.33 -8.36
CA TRP A 183 -22.74 15.65 -8.96
C TRP A 183 -24.06 16.38 -8.69
N ARG A 184 -24.21 16.97 -7.50
CA ARG A 184 -25.35 17.83 -7.20
C ARG A 184 -25.38 19.13 -8.02
N SER A 185 -24.22 19.69 -8.37
CA SER A 185 -24.17 20.86 -9.28
C SER A 185 -24.55 20.51 -10.73
N TRP A 186 -24.68 19.22 -11.04
CA TRP A 186 -25.23 18.72 -12.30
C TRP A 186 -26.70 18.29 -12.21
N ASP A 187 -27.39 18.70 -11.16
CA ASP A 187 -28.78 18.34 -10.86
C ASP A 187 -29.03 16.82 -10.74
N LEU A 188 -27.97 16.08 -10.35
CA LEU A 188 -28.14 14.66 -10.05
C LEU A 188 -28.68 14.49 -8.63
N PRO A 189 -29.67 13.61 -8.40
CA PRO A 189 -30.28 13.36 -7.10
C PRO A 189 -29.37 12.52 -6.20
N VAL A 190 -28.30 13.13 -5.73
CA VAL A 190 -27.34 12.55 -4.77
C VAL A 190 -27.62 13.09 -3.38
N LEU A 191 -27.59 12.23 -2.36
CA LEU A 191 -27.80 12.66 -0.97
C LEU A 191 -26.70 13.65 -0.54
N PRO A 192 -27.05 14.83 0.02
CA PRO A 192 -26.04 15.80 0.41
C PRO A 192 -25.10 15.24 1.48
N LEU A 193 -23.81 15.54 1.37
CA LEU A 193 -22.79 15.14 2.31
C LEU A 193 -22.02 16.38 2.79
N ARG A 194 -21.88 16.55 4.11
CA ARG A 194 -21.21 17.69 4.74
C ARG A 194 -20.04 17.17 5.57
N SER A 195 -18.86 17.75 5.39
CA SER A 195 -17.72 17.48 6.25
C SER A 195 -18.01 17.93 7.68
N LEU A 196 -17.67 17.10 8.66
CA LEU A 196 -17.75 17.44 10.10
C LEU A 196 -16.49 18.18 10.60
N GLY A 197 -15.72 18.75 9.69
CA GLY A 197 -14.57 19.60 9.97
C GLY A 197 -13.30 18.86 10.42
N GLY A 198 -12.23 19.60 10.69
CA GLY A 198 -10.94 19.08 11.17
C GLY A 198 -10.16 18.34 10.10
N HIS A 199 -9.87 17.07 10.33
CA HIS A 199 -9.04 16.26 9.42
C HIS A 199 -9.78 15.70 8.18
N GLY A 200 -11.04 16.07 7.97
CA GLY A 200 -11.84 15.62 6.82
C GLY A 200 -12.18 14.12 6.81
N THR A 201 -11.98 13.41 7.92
CA THR A 201 -12.23 11.97 8.05
C THR A 201 -13.65 11.62 8.46
N ALA A 202 -14.47 12.62 8.77
CA ALA A 202 -15.88 12.45 9.18
C ALA A 202 -16.80 13.35 8.35
N ALA A 203 -17.98 12.82 8.00
CA ALA A 203 -19.01 13.54 7.28
C ALA A 203 -20.41 13.12 7.75
N SER A 204 -21.40 14.01 7.54
CA SER A 204 -22.80 13.75 7.82
C SER A 204 -23.68 13.96 6.60
N SER A 205 -24.77 13.21 6.53
CA SER A 205 -25.87 13.37 5.58
C SER A 205 -27.21 13.25 6.32
N PRO A 206 -28.29 13.85 5.83
CA PRO A 206 -29.61 13.62 6.43
C PRO A 206 -30.01 12.15 6.29
N PHE A 207 -30.70 11.60 7.29
CA PHE A 207 -31.43 10.34 7.15
C PHE A 207 -32.61 10.58 6.21
N TRP A 208 -32.70 9.79 5.12
CA TRP A 208 -33.69 10.02 4.07
C TRP A 208 -34.21 8.73 3.49
N GLY A 209 -35.50 8.70 3.13
CA GLY A 209 -36.15 7.60 2.44
C GLY A 209 -36.68 6.51 3.37
N ALA A 210 -37.45 5.59 2.77
CA ALA A 210 -38.03 4.41 3.47
C ALA A 210 -37.05 3.23 3.52
N GLY A 211 -36.06 3.20 2.64
CA GLY A 211 -35.07 2.13 2.49
C GLY A 211 -34.28 2.27 1.20
N ASP A 212 -33.46 1.27 0.89
CA ASP A 212 -32.77 1.18 -0.39
C ASP A 212 -33.52 0.33 -1.42
N ALA A 213 -33.13 0.43 -2.69
CA ALA A 213 -33.77 -0.28 -3.78
C ALA A 213 -33.49 -1.80 -3.77
N LEU A 214 -32.54 -2.28 -2.95
CA LEU A 214 -32.32 -3.71 -2.74
C LEU A 214 -33.41 -4.28 -1.80
N ALA A 215 -33.71 -3.57 -0.71
CA ALA A 215 -34.73 -3.92 0.26
C ALA A 215 -36.16 -3.67 -0.28
N LEU A 216 -36.33 -2.69 -1.19
CA LEU A 216 -37.59 -2.27 -1.78
C LEU A 216 -37.55 -2.36 -3.32
N PRO A 217 -37.34 -3.56 -3.91
CA PRO A 217 -37.19 -3.70 -5.35
C PRO A 217 -38.52 -3.36 -6.07
N HIS A 218 -38.43 -2.46 -7.08
CA HIS A 218 -39.58 -2.10 -7.90
C HIS A 218 -39.09 -1.65 -9.31
N PRO A 219 -39.75 -2.09 -10.42
CA PRO A 219 -39.32 -1.76 -11.79
C PRO A 219 -39.26 -0.24 -12.06
N ASP A 220 -40.21 0.55 -11.57
CA ASP A 220 -40.22 2.00 -11.79
C ASP A 220 -39.06 2.69 -11.04
N THR A 221 -38.74 2.24 -9.83
CA THR A 221 -37.58 2.68 -9.08
C THR A 221 -36.28 2.33 -9.83
N ALA A 222 -36.17 1.13 -10.38
CA ALA A 222 -35.03 0.68 -11.16
C ALA A 222 -34.89 1.49 -12.48
N ARG A 223 -36.01 1.80 -13.16
CA ARG A 223 -36.01 2.68 -14.33
C ARG A 223 -35.48 4.07 -13.97
N ALA A 224 -35.97 4.69 -12.88
CA ALA A 224 -35.49 5.98 -12.42
C ALA A 224 -33.99 5.95 -12.04
N ALA A 225 -33.51 4.83 -11.47
CA ALA A 225 -32.08 4.61 -11.23
C ALA A 225 -31.29 4.58 -12.55
N GLY A 226 -31.78 3.85 -13.56
CA GLY A 226 -31.18 3.81 -14.89
C GLY A 226 -31.07 5.19 -15.52
N GLU A 227 -32.16 5.99 -15.49
CA GLU A 227 -32.19 7.38 -15.99
C GLU A 227 -31.15 8.24 -15.27
N LEU A 228 -31.02 8.11 -13.94
CA LEU A 228 -30.03 8.83 -13.14
C LEU A 228 -28.60 8.49 -13.61
N ILE A 229 -28.29 7.20 -13.73
CA ILE A 229 -26.96 6.74 -14.15
C ILE A 229 -26.68 7.09 -15.61
N GLY A 230 -27.69 7.02 -16.50
CA GLY A 230 -27.56 7.49 -17.88
C GLY A 230 -27.18 8.97 -17.94
N ARG A 231 -27.81 9.82 -17.13
CA ARG A 231 -27.44 11.25 -17.00
C ARG A 231 -26.03 11.44 -16.42
N LEU A 232 -25.60 10.63 -15.47
CA LEU A 232 -24.23 10.66 -14.95
C LEU A 232 -23.22 10.29 -16.05
N HIS A 233 -23.45 9.20 -16.75
CA HIS A 233 -22.55 8.68 -17.79
C HIS A 233 -22.56 9.51 -19.08
N SER A 234 -23.59 10.33 -19.34
CA SER A 234 -23.59 11.28 -20.45
C SER A 234 -22.52 12.38 -20.27
N ARG A 235 -21.97 12.54 -19.06
CA ARG A 235 -20.89 13.47 -18.75
C ARG A 235 -19.54 12.84 -19.05
N ARG A 236 -18.84 13.32 -20.08
CA ARG A 236 -17.51 12.81 -20.45
C ARG A 236 -16.48 13.08 -19.35
N ALA A 237 -15.75 12.04 -18.96
CA ALA A 237 -14.72 12.12 -17.91
C ALA A 237 -13.42 12.85 -18.35
N ALA A 238 -13.33 13.37 -19.57
CA ALA A 238 -12.11 14.05 -20.06
C ALA A 238 -11.66 15.24 -19.21
N ARG A 239 -12.54 15.79 -18.37
CA ARG A 239 -12.26 16.86 -17.40
C ARG A 239 -12.55 16.46 -15.95
N SER A 240 -12.82 15.17 -15.70
CA SER A 240 -13.09 14.69 -14.34
C SER A 240 -11.80 14.64 -13.52
N PRO A 241 -11.79 15.17 -12.29
CA PRO A 241 -10.67 15.00 -11.37
C PRO A 241 -10.60 13.57 -10.80
N LEU A 242 -11.62 12.73 -11.03
CA LEU A 242 -11.69 11.39 -10.47
C LEU A 242 -10.66 10.45 -11.11
N PRO A 243 -10.02 9.59 -10.31
CA PRO A 243 -9.07 8.61 -10.82
C PRO A 243 -9.81 7.51 -11.62
N ALA A 244 -9.09 6.87 -12.54
CA ALA A 244 -9.59 5.64 -13.16
C ALA A 244 -9.83 4.56 -12.10
N VAL A 245 -10.98 3.87 -12.20
CA VAL A 245 -11.28 2.77 -11.26
C VAL A 245 -10.42 1.56 -11.62
N PRO A 246 -9.60 1.03 -10.68
CA PRO A 246 -8.66 -0.05 -11.00
C PRO A 246 -9.38 -1.37 -11.32
N LEU A 247 -8.83 -2.13 -12.27
CA LEU A 247 -9.23 -3.50 -12.53
C LEU A 247 -8.65 -4.42 -11.43
N ARG A 248 -9.49 -5.27 -10.83
CA ARG A 248 -9.11 -6.14 -9.70
C ARG A 248 -9.40 -7.63 -9.94
N VAL A 249 -9.62 -8.03 -11.19
CA VAL A 249 -10.07 -9.38 -11.53
C VAL A 249 -9.07 -10.44 -11.04
N ARG A 250 -7.81 -10.29 -11.41
CA ARG A 250 -6.75 -11.23 -11.02
C ARG A 250 -6.56 -11.31 -9.50
N SER A 251 -6.41 -10.17 -8.84
CA SER A 251 -6.23 -10.15 -7.38
C SER A 251 -7.46 -10.69 -6.62
N SER A 252 -8.67 -10.55 -7.19
CA SER A 252 -9.86 -11.15 -6.61
C SER A 252 -9.90 -12.66 -6.80
N ALA A 253 -9.47 -13.16 -7.97
CA ALA A 253 -9.36 -14.60 -8.21
C ALA A 253 -8.33 -15.26 -7.29
N GLU A 254 -7.17 -14.64 -7.08
CA GLU A 254 -6.18 -15.15 -6.12
C GLU A 254 -6.70 -15.12 -4.68
N SER A 255 -7.41 -14.07 -4.28
CA SER A 255 -8.06 -14.04 -2.96
C SER A 255 -9.09 -15.16 -2.80
N VAL A 256 -9.84 -15.50 -3.85
CA VAL A 256 -10.77 -16.66 -3.85
C VAL A 256 -9.96 -17.96 -3.76
N ALA A 257 -8.89 -18.10 -4.56
CA ALA A 257 -8.05 -19.30 -4.57
C ALA A 257 -7.40 -19.59 -3.20
N GLU A 258 -6.96 -18.54 -2.51
CA GLU A 258 -6.37 -18.65 -1.18
C GLU A 258 -7.41 -18.98 -0.09
N SER A 259 -8.55 -18.31 -0.12
CA SER A 259 -9.58 -18.47 0.92
C SER A 259 -10.52 -19.66 0.70
N ALA A 260 -10.67 -20.10 -0.55
CA ALA A 260 -11.55 -21.18 -0.98
C ALA A 260 -10.83 -22.11 -1.99
N PRO A 261 -9.85 -22.92 -1.54
CA PRO A 261 -8.94 -23.68 -2.42
C PRO A 261 -9.67 -24.63 -3.38
N TRP A 262 -10.86 -25.11 -3.04
CA TRP A 262 -11.70 -25.92 -3.94
C TRP A 262 -12.18 -25.17 -5.19
N LEU A 263 -12.10 -23.82 -5.19
CA LEU A 263 -12.45 -22.95 -6.31
C LEU A 263 -11.24 -22.34 -7.03
N ALA A 264 -10.02 -22.67 -6.60
CA ALA A 264 -8.79 -22.00 -7.05
C ALA A 264 -8.61 -22.06 -8.57
N GLU A 265 -8.77 -23.24 -9.17
CA GLU A 265 -8.62 -23.43 -10.61
C GLU A 265 -9.69 -22.68 -11.40
N ALA A 266 -10.96 -22.81 -10.99
CA ALA A 266 -12.08 -22.13 -11.64
C ALA A 266 -11.95 -20.58 -11.57
N ALA A 267 -11.55 -20.05 -10.41
CA ALA A 267 -11.37 -18.60 -10.23
C ALA A 267 -10.22 -18.06 -11.10
N ARG A 268 -9.09 -18.75 -11.18
CA ARG A 268 -7.95 -18.35 -12.01
C ARG A 268 -8.27 -18.46 -13.50
N ALA A 269 -8.94 -19.55 -13.93
CA ALA A 269 -9.37 -19.74 -15.31
C ALA A 269 -10.38 -18.66 -15.74
N LEU A 270 -11.33 -18.30 -14.87
CA LEU A 270 -12.25 -17.21 -15.10
C LEU A 270 -11.50 -15.88 -15.28
N ALA A 271 -10.58 -15.55 -14.38
CA ALA A 271 -9.80 -14.31 -14.44
C ALA A 271 -8.97 -14.21 -15.74
N ALA A 272 -8.34 -15.30 -16.16
CA ALA A 272 -7.57 -15.35 -17.40
C ALA A 272 -8.41 -15.10 -18.64
N ARG A 273 -9.68 -15.56 -18.66
CA ARG A 273 -10.62 -15.30 -19.77
C ARG A 273 -11.22 -13.89 -19.73
N LEU A 274 -11.51 -13.39 -18.55
CA LEU A 274 -12.22 -12.15 -18.34
C LEU A 274 -11.33 -10.91 -18.52
N GLU A 275 -10.09 -10.94 -17.99
CA GLU A 275 -9.19 -9.80 -18.00
C GLU A 275 -8.93 -9.20 -19.40
N PRO A 276 -8.67 -10.00 -20.47
CA PRO A 276 -8.48 -9.46 -21.81
C PRO A 276 -9.71 -8.72 -22.37
N LEU A 277 -10.93 -9.20 -22.03
CA LEU A 277 -12.18 -8.57 -22.46
C LEU A 277 -12.34 -7.20 -21.83
N LEU A 278 -12.11 -7.11 -20.52
CA LEU A 278 -12.24 -5.87 -19.76
C LEU A 278 -11.15 -4.84 -20.11
N LEU A 279 -9.93 -5.30 -20.40
CA LEU A 279 -8.85 -4.43 -20.83
C LEU A 279 -9.12 -3.82 -22.21
N ARG A 280 -9.72 -4.59 -23.11
CA ARG A 280 -10.14 -4.07 -24.42
C ARG A 280 -11.18 -2.98 -24.24
N ASP A 281 -12.21 -3.20 -23.42
CA ASP A 281 -13.22 -2.17 -23.14
C ASP A 281 -12.63 -0.92 -22.49
N LEU A 282 -11.70 -1.08 -21.54
CA LEU A 282 -10.97 0.04 -20.93
C LEU A 282 -10.14 0.85 -21.94
N SER A 283 -9.68 0.24 -23.04
CA SER A 283 -8.94 0.89 -24.13
C SER A 283 -9.86 1.55 -25.15
N ASP A 284 -10.93 0.87 -25.54
CA ASP A 284 -11.73 1.19 -26.72
C ASP A 284 -12.95 2.08 -26.39
N SER A 285 -13.46 1.98 -25.14
CA SER A 285 -14.64 2.74 -24.72
C SER A 285 -14.30 4.10 -24.11
N PRO A 286 -15.12 5.13 -24.37
CA PRO A 286 -14.94 6.43 -23.75
C PRO A 286 -15.11 6.34 -22.25
N ALA A 287 -14.17 6.94 -21.49
CA ALA A 287 -14.29 7.03 -20.05
C ALA A 287 -15.40 8.03 -19.65
N VAL A 288 -16.30 7.58 -18.78
CA VAL A 288 -17.34 8.39 -18.13
C VAL A 288 -17.09 8.47 -16.62
N GLU A 289 -17.79 9.38 -15.92
CA GLU A 289 -17.79 9.33 -14.46
C GLU A 289 -18.64 8.16 -13.96
N LEU A 290 -18.06 7.30 -13.15
CA LEU A 290 -18.66 6.11 -12.59
C LEU A 290 -19.01 6.31 -11.12
N HIS A 291 -20.06 5.64 -10.66
CA HIS A 291 -20.25 5.36 -9.23
C HIS A 291 -19.16 4.43 -8.71
N GLY A 292 -18.76 3.45 -9.50
CA GLY A 292 -17.63 2.54 -9.25
C GLY A 292 -17.93 1.35 -8.33
N ASP A 293 -19.06 1.35 -7.65
CA ASP A 293 -19.60 0.25 -6.80
C ASP A 293 -21.13 0.23 -6.88
N LEU A 294 -21.68 0.47 -8.07
CA LEU A 294 -23.12 0.64 -8.27
C LEU A 294 -23.88 -0.67 -8.01
N SER A 295 -24.86 -0.61 -7.12
CA SER A 295 -25.80 -1.70 -6.83
C SER A 295 -27.09 -1.13 -6.23
N PRO A 296 -28.20 -1.86 -6.19
CA PRO A 296 -29.48 -1.36 -5.68
C PRO A 296 -29.42 -0.86 -4.22
N ASP A 297 -28.54 -1.41 -3.36
CA ASP A 297 -28.35 -0.95 -1.99
C ASP A 297 -27.64 0.43 -1.88
N GLN A 298 -27.13 0.98 -3.00
CA GLN A 298 -26.55 2.32 -3.06
C GLN A 298 -27.56 3.40 -3.53
N LEU A 299 -28.83 3.00 -3.69
CA LEU A 299 -29.92 3.88 -4.12
C LEU A 299 -31.03 3.92 -3.06
N LEU A 300 -31.17 5.04 -2.37
CA LEU A 300 -32.29 5.23 -1.44
C LEU A 300 -33.56 5.60 -2.18
N VAL A 301 -34.71 5.18 -1.65
CA VAL A 301 -36.03 5.34 -2.21
C VAL A 301 -36.94 6.10 -1.23
N ALA A 302 -37.67 7.12 -1.71
CA ALA A 302 -38.53 7.92 -0.83
C ALA A 302 -39.64 7.07 -0.17
N THR A 303 -40.34 6.29 -0.95
CA THR A 303 -41.37 5.31 -0.53
C THR A 303 -41.32 4.11 -1.46
N PRO A 304 -41.81 2.92 -1.06
CA PRO A 304 -41.84 1.74 -1.91
C PRO A 304 -42.48 2.04 -3.30
N GLY A 305 -41.77 1.67 -4.37
CA GLY A 305 -42.22 1.92 -5.76
C GLY A 305 -42.06 3.35 -6.26
N SER A 306 -41.54 4.26 -5.46
CA SER A 306 -41.32 5.66 -5.87
C SER A 306 -40.19 5.78 -6.90
N THR A 307 -40.36 6.74 -7.82
CA THR A 307 -39.29 7.19 -8.75
C THR A 307 -38.41 8.29 -8.11
N GLU A 308 -38.79 8.80 -6.94
CA GLU A 308 -37.94 9.71 -6.18
C GLU A 308 -36.84 8.94 -5.45
N VAL A 309 -35.63 9.04 -5.97
CA VAL A 309 -34.45 8.27 -5.52
C VAL A 309 -33.29 9.21 -5.18
N ARG A 310 -32.37 8.73 -4.33
CA ARG A 310 -31.12 9.42 -3.98
C ARG A 310 -29.95 8.44 -4.01
N LEU A 311 -28.93 8.79 -4.76
CA LEU A 311 -27.68 8.02 -4.82
C LEU A 311 -26.83 8.29 -3.58
N ILE A 312 -26.20 7.26 -3.04
CA ILE A 312 -25.33 7.30 -1.86
C ILE A 312 -24.02 6.53 -2.10
N ASP A 313 -23.10 6.59 -1.16
CA ASP A 313 -21.86 5.78 -1.04
C ASP A 313 -20.89 5.93 -2.23
N VAL A 314 -20.63 7.18 -2.64
CA VAL A 314 -19.74 7.53 -3.76
C VAL A 314 -18.24 7.42 -3.42
N ASP A 315 -17.87 6.59 -2.44
CA ASP A 315 -16.48 6.42 -1.99
C ASP A 315 -15.58 5.74 -3.03
N ARG A 316 -16.17 5.05 -4.00
CA ARG A 316 -15.49 4.40 -5.13
C ARG A 316 -15.70 5.09 -6.46
N ALA A 317 -16.31 6.29 -6.44
CA ALA A 317 -16.50 7.07 -7.66
C ALA A 317 -15.18 7.26 -8.41
N GLY A 318 -15.22 7.13 -9.72
CA GLY A 318 -14.03 7.15 -10.54
C GLY A 318 -14.34 7.40 -12.01
N ALA A 319 -13.33 7.21 -12.87
CA ALA A 319 -13.50 7.27 -14.31
C ALA A 319 -13.29 5.89 -14.93
N GLY A 320 -14.10 5.53 -15.95
CA GLY A 320 -13.97 4.26 -16.65
C GLY A 320 -15.12 4.03 -17.66
N PRO A 321 -15.21 2.83 -18.26
CA PRO A 321 -16.26 2.51 -19.20
C PRO A 321 -17.61 2.35 -18.51
N ALA A 322 -18.68 2.85 -19.15
CA ALA A 322 -20.05 2.79 -18.63
C ALA A 322 -20.53 1.38 -18.29
N ALA A 323 -20.12 0.40 -19.08
CA ALA A 323 -20.48 -1.00 -18.89
C ALA A 323 -20.11 -1.56 -17.49
N ARG A 324 -19.15 -0.94 -16.81
CA ARG A 324 -18.72 -1.35 -15.47
C ARG A 324 -19.81 -1.16 -14.42
N ASP A 325 -20.45 0.00 -14.36
CA ASP A 325 -21.55 0.27 -13.43
C ASP A 325 -22.79 -0.54 -13.80
N LEU A 326 -23.07 -0.66 -15.11
CA LEU A 326 -24.20 -1.46 -15.61
C LEU A 326 -24.04 -2.94 -15.22
N GLY A 327 -22.87 -3.53 -15.48
CA GLY A 327 -22.60 -4.92 -15.09
C GLY A 327 -22.65 -5.13 -13.57
N SER A 328 -22.19 -4.14 -12.78
CA SER A 328 -22.26 -4.22 -11.31
C SER A 328 -23.72 -4.27 -10.80
N TRP A 329 -24.60 -3.43 -11.37
CA TRP A 329 -26.02 -3.44 -11.06
C TRP A 329 -26.68 -4.78 -11.43
N LEU A 330 -26.45 -5.27 -12.68
CA LEU A 330 -27.01 -6.53 -13.15
C LEU A 330 -26.55 -7.72 -12.29
N ALA A 331 -25.28 -7.75 -11.91
CA ALA A 331 -24.77 -8.78 -11.01
C ALA A 331 -25.49 -8.78 -9.66
N ALA A 332 -25.84 -7.60 -9.14
CA ALA A 332 -26.62 -7.50 -7.90
C ALA A 332 -28.05 -8.02 -8.10
N CYS A 333 -28.73 -7.62 -9.17
CA CYS A 333 -30.09 -8.13 -9.51
C CYS A 333 -30.09 -9.65 -9.69
N ARG A 334 -29.11 -10.21 -10.40
CA ARG A 334 -29.02 -11.67 -10.61
C ARG A 334 -28.81 -12.42 -9.29
N ARG A 335 -27.98 -11.89 -8.37
CA ARG A 335 -27.81 -12.48 -7.04
C ARG A 335 -29.08 -12.47 -6.19
N GLN A 336 -30.00 -11.55 -6.44
CA GLN A 336 -31.30 -11.43 -5.77
C GLN A 336 -32.41 -12.19 -6.48
N GLY A 337 -32.17 -12.72 -7.67
CA GLY A 337 -33.20 -13.39 -8.46
C GLY A 337 -34.25 -12.43 -9.04
N THR A 338 -33.87 -11.19 -9.32
CA THR A 338 -34.74 -10.09 -9.83
C THR A 338 -34.29 -9.57 -11.20
N PRO A 339 -34.25 -10.41 -12.24
CA PRO A 339 -33.77 -9.99 -13.58
C PRO A 339 -34.61 -8.86 -14.18
N GLU A 340 -35.92 -8.81 -13.89
CA GLU A 340 -36.84 -7.75 -14.35
C GLU A 340 -36.45 -6.36 -13.83
N ILE A 341 -35.86 -6.28 -12.64
CA ILE A 341 -35.29 -5.04 -12.07
C ILE A 341 -34.06 -4.60 -12.89
N GLY A 342 -33.22 -5.56 -13.31
CA GLY A 342 -32.09 -5.31 -14.20
C GLY A 342 -32.52 -4.77 -15.56
N GLU A 343 -33.54 -5.36 -16.17
CA GLU A 343 -34.09 -4.90 -17.45
C GLU A 343 -34.71 -3.51 -17.36
N ALA A 344 -35.49 -3.23 -16.32
CA ALA A 344 -36.07 -1.92 -16.08
C ALA A 344 -34.99 -0.84 -15.90
N PHE A 345 -33.89 -1.15 -15.22
CA PHE A 345 -32.73 -0.28 -15.09
C PHE A 345 -32.06 0.03 -16.43
N LEU A 346 -31.77 -0.97 -17.26
CA LEU A 346 -31.19 -0.77 -18.59
C LEU A 346 -32.10 0.06 -19.51
N ASN A 347 -33.41 -0.17 -19.44
CA ASN A 347 -34.40 0.61 -20.20
C ASN A 347 -34.38 2.10 -19.78
N GLY A 348 -34.28 2.39 -18.49
CA GLY A 348 -34.13 3.76 -18.00
C GLY A 348 -32.78 4.38 -18.44
N TYR A 349 -31.70 3.62 -18.38
CA TYR A 349 -30.36 4.06 -18.81
C TYR A 349 -30.36 4.46 -20.30
N ALA A 350 -30.96 3.63 -21.19
CA ALA A 350 -30.99 3.84 -22.60
C ALA A 350 -31.73 5.14 -23.03
N ALA A 351 -32.56 5.71 -22.18
CA ALA A 351 -33.23 6.98 -22.43
C ALA A 351 -32.26 8.19 -22.37
N HIS A 352 -31.08 8.04 -21.73
CA HIS A 352 -30.16 9.15 -21.51
C HIS A 352 -28.73 8.92 -22.02
N ALA A 353 -28.33 7.65 -22.23
CA ALA A 353 -27.02 7.30 -22.75
C ALA A 353 -27.08 6.03 -23.61
N PRO A 354 -26.21 5.89 -24.61
CA PRO A 354 -26.17 4.68 -25.43
C PRO A 354 -25.74 3.47 -24.58
N LEU A 355 -26.42 2.34 -24.74
CA LEU A 355 -26.03 1.08 -24.11
C LEU A 355 -24.74 0.56 -24.76
N PRO A 356 -23.75 0.15 -23.96
CA PRO A 356 -22.64 -0.66 -24.44
C PRO A 356 -23.14 -2.00 -25.03
N GLU A 357 -22.29 -2.67 -25.82
CA GLU A 357 -22.62 -4.00 -26.34
C GLU A 357 -22.92 -5.00 -25.20
N ASP A 358 -23.94 -5.84 -25.37
CA ASP A 358 -24.37 -6.83 -24.36
C ASP A 358 -23.21 -7.71 -23.86
N ARG A 359 -22.32 -8.13 -24.76
CA ARG A 359 -21.14 -8.93 -24.38
C ARG A 359 -20.17 -8.17 -23.47
N THR A 360 -20.08 -6.85 -23.63
CA THR A 360 -19.24 -5.98 -22.80
C THR A 360 -19.86 -5.81 -21.43
N ILE A 361 -21.18 -5.57 -21.35
CA ILE A 361 -21.92 -5.52 -20.09
C ILE A 361 -21.81 -6.86 -19.35
N ALA A 362 -21.99 -7.98 -20.06
CA ALA A 362 -21.86 -9.33 -19.50
C ALA A 362 -20.45 -9.62 -18.94
N ALA A 363 -19.38 -9.12 -19.59
CA ALA A 363 -18.03 -9.25 -19.07
C ALA A 363 -17.85 -8.47 -17.75
N TRP A 364 -18.41 -7.26 -17.64
CA TRP A 364 -18.37 -6.49 -16.39
C TRP A 364 -19.29 -7.08 -15.30
N GLU A 365 -20.42 -7.68 -15.67
CA GLU A 365 -21.28 -8.44 -14.76
C GLU A 365 -20.53 -9.64 -14.16
N SER A 366 -19.85 -10.42 -15.01
CA SER A 366 -18.97 -11.52 -14.57
C SER A 366 -17.88 -11.03 -13.61
N SER A 367 -17.24 -9.90 -13.93
CA SER A 367 -16.27 -9.24 -13.05
C SER A 367 -16.87 -8.87 -11.70
N ALA A 368 -18.06 -8.29 -11.66
CA ALA A 368 -18.74 -7.88 -10.44
C ALA A 368 -19.09 -9.07 -9.53
N HIS A 369 -19.51 -10.19 -10.12
CA HIS A 369 -19.71 -11.44 -9.38
C HIS A 369 -18.41 -11.94 -8.73
N LEU A 370 -17.29 -11.97 -9.48
CA LEU A 370 -15.99 -12.39 -8.98
C LEU A 370 -15.47 -11.47 -7.85
N LEU A 371 -15.61 -10.16 -8.01
CA LEU A 371 -15.17 -9.19 -6.99
C LEU A 371 -15.95 -9.32 -5.68
N ALA A 372 -17.23 -9.71 -5.77
CA ALA A 372 -18.10 -9.93 -4.62
C ALA A 372 -18.07 -11.39 -4.11
N ALA A 373 -17.31 -12.30 -4.72
CA ALA A 373 -17.35 -13.72 -4.41
C ALA A 373 -17.12 -14.02 -2.92
N LEU A 374 -16.14 -13.38 -2.28
CA LEU A 374 -15.81 -13.60 -0.87
C LEU A 374 -16.67 -12.79 0.13
N ASP A 375 -17.67 -12.03 -0.30
CA ASP A 375 -18.49 -11.27 0.67
C ASP A 375 -19.27 -12.16 1.66
N PRO A 376 -19.77 -13.37 1.30
CA PRO A 376 -20.37 -14.27 2.28
C PRO A 376 -19.40 -14.65 3.41
N LEU A 377 -18.16 -14.94 3.07
CA LEU A 377 -17.09 -15.18 4.06
C LEU A 377 -16.83 -13.93 4.92
N ARG A 378 -16.69 -12.77 4.28
CA ARG A 378 -16.43 -11.49 4.99
C ARG A 378 -17.55 -11.13 5.95
N HIS A 379 -18.80 -11.41 5.59
CA HIS A 379 -19.98 -11.17 6.43
C HIS A 379 -20.34 -12.34 7.34
N ARG A 380 -19.50 -13.37 7.40
CA ARG A 380 -19.70 -14.56 8.25
C ARG A 380 -21.04 -15.24 8.04
N ALA A 381 -21.50 -15.33 6.77
CA ALA A 381 -22.69 -16.11 6.45
C ALA A 381 -22.50 -17.57 6.93
N PRO A 382 -23.51 -18.20 7.60
CA PRO A 382 -23.37 -19.55 8.14
C PRO A 382 -23.01 -20.61 7.09
N ASP A 383 -23.45 -20.42 5.85
CA ASP A 383 -23.27 -21.25 4.67
C ASP A 383 -22.30 -20.61 3.65
N TRP A 384 -21.31 -19.88 4.14
CA TRP A 384 -20.42 -19.09 3.27
C TRP A 384 -19.70 -19.91 2.18
N PRO A 385 -19.27 -21.17 2.37
CA PRO A 385 -18.62 -21.92 1.31
C PRO A 385 -19.54 -22.15 0.12
N GLN A 386 -20.80 -22.52 0.40
CA GLN A 386 -21.81 -22.70 -0.63
C GLN A 386 -22.08 -21.41 -1.39
N ARG A 387 -22.29 -20.28 -0.68
CA ARG A 387 -22.56 -18.98 -1.30
C ARG A 387 -21.38 -18.42 -2.09
N VAL A 388 -20.13 -18.65 -1.67
CA VAL A 388 -18.95 -18.29 -2.44
C VAL A 388 -18.92 -19.08 -3.75
N THR A 389 -19.23 -20.37 -3.69
CA THR A 389 -19.31 -21.26 -4.86
C THR A 389 -20.39 -20.79 -5.84
N GLU A 390 -21.60 -20.48 -5.35
CA GLU A 390 -22.70 -19.94 -6.16
C GLU A 390 -22.35 -18.62 -6.83
N ARG A 391 -21.64 -17.73 -6.13
CA ARG A 391 -21.20 -16.45 -6.70
C ARG A 391 -20.16 -16.63 -7.80
N LEU A 392 -19.22 -17.57 -7.64
CA LEU A 392 -18.27 -17.88 -8.69
C LEU A 392 -18.96 -18.55 -9.89
N GLN A 393 -19.95 -19.41 -9.65
CA GLN A 393 -20.79 -19.97 -10.71
C GLN A 393 -21.52 -18.86 -11.47
N GLY A 394 -22.15 -17.90 -10.77
CA GLY A 394 -22.79 -16.74 -11.40
C GLY A 394 -21.83 -15.91 -12.25
N ALA A 395 -20.55 -15.81 -11.84
CA ALA A 395 -19.52 -15.15 -12.64
C ALA A 395 -19.21 -15.94 -13.93
N LEU A 396 -19.15 -17.27 -13.86
CA LEU A 396 -18.94 -18.13 -15.04
C LEU A 396 -20.13 -18.08 -15.99
N ASP A 397 -21.35 -18.07 -15.45
CA ASP A 397 -22.59 -18.04 -16.24
C ASP A 397 -22.78 -16.71 -16.98
N ALA A 398 -22.36 -15.61 -16.37
CA ALA A 398 -22.37 -14.29 -16.97
C ALA A 398 -21.27 -14.07 -18.02
N LEU A 399 -20.23 -14.93 -18.04
CA LEU A 399 -19.12 -14.74 -18.97
C LEU A 399 -19.56 -14.93 -20.43
N PRO A 400 -19.29 -13.98 -21.35
CA PRO A 400 -19.64 -14.09 -22.74
C PRO A 400 -19.09 -15.36 -23.40
N ARG A 401 -19.95 -16.11 -24.09
CA ARG A 401 -19.53 -17.29 -24.85
C ARG A 401 -18.70 -16.87 -26.08
N PRO A 402 -17.66 -17.62 -26.47
CA PRO A 402 -16.96 -17.37 -27.72
C PRO A 402 -17.95 -17.47 -28.88
N THR A 403 -18.11 -16.41 -29.67
CA THR A 403 -18.82 -16.51 -30.93
C THR A 403 -18.02 -17.37 -31.87
N ALA A 404 -18.60 -18.42 -32.45
CA ALA A 404 -18.01 -19.17 -33.54
C ALA A 404 -17.84 -18.21 -34.73
N SER A 405 -16.63 -17.76 -35.01
CA SER A 405 -16.36 -16.88 -36.15
C SER A 405 -16.41 -17.73 -37.41
N ALA A 406 -17.32 -17.34 -38.34
CA ALA A 406 -17.27 -17.74 -39.72
C ALA A 406 -15.93 -17.30 -40.34
N GLY A 407 -15.26 -18.22 -41.01
CA GLY A 407 -13.89 -18.04 -41.49
C GLY A 407 -13.72 -17.00 -42.56
N GLY A 408 -12.64 -16.24 -42.46
CA GLY A 408 -11.98 -15.49 -43.50
C GLY A 408 -10.46 -15.61 -43.30
N PRO A 409 -9.64 -15.69 -44.37
CA PRO A 409 -8.22 -16.06 -44.25
C PRO A 409 -7.41 -14.90 -43.71
N SER A 410 -6.84 -15.12 -42.55
CA SER A 410 -5.87 -14.22 -41.91
C SER A 410 -4.45 -14.61 -42.28
N SER A 411 -3.74 -13.69 -42.93
CA SER A 411 -2.29 -13.74 -43.04
C SER A 411 -1.67 -13.50 -41.66
N SER A 412 -1.05 -14.53 -41.11
CA SER A 412 -0.33 -14.48 -39.82
C SER A 412 0.99 -13.71 -39.96
N PRO A 413 1.31 -12.75 -39.09
CA PRO A 413 2.68 -12.36 -38.88
C PRO A 413 3.37 -13.43 -38.02
N THR A 414 4.49 -13.90 -38.46
CA THR A 414 5.36 -14.89 -37.85
C THR A 414 5.75 -14.44 -36.43
N ARG A 415 5.21 -15.13 -35.43
CA ARG A 415 5.57 -14.94 -34.02
C ARG A 415 6.93 -15.60 -33.81
N ALA A 416 7.95 -14.79 -33.54
CA ALA A 416 9.19 -15.32 -32.99
C ALA A 416 8.88 -16.05 -31.69
N GLN A 417 9.15 -17.34 -31.64
CA GLN A 417 9.05 -18.15 -30.44
C GLN A 417 10.09 -17.65 -29.44
N PRO A 418 9.75 -17.40 -28.18
CA PRO A 418 10.77 -17.24 -27.15
C PRO A 418 11.47 -18.59 -26.98
N ALA A 419 12.81 -18.57 -26.95
CA ALA A 419 13.61 -19.71 -26.57
C ALA A 419 13.06 -20.27 -25.23
N THR A 420 13.00 -21.60 -25.15
CA THR A 420 12.59 -22.29 -23.92
C THR A 420 13.49 -21.86 -22.78
N ALA A 421 12.92 -21.06 -21.86
CA ALA A 421 13.62 -20.67 -20.65
C ALA A 421 13.84 -21.91 -19.77
N ASP A 422 15.05 -22.08 -19.28
CA ASP A 422 15.37 -23.04 -18.25
C ASP A 422 14.51 -22.72 -17.01
N PRO A 423 13.68 -23.65 -16.52
CA PRO A 423 12.78 -23.39 -15.39
C PRO A 423 13.51 -23.07 -14.08
N ASP A 424 14.81 -23.36 -13.97
CA ASP A 424 15.65 -23.09 -12.81
C ASP A 424 16.50 -21.80 -12.97
N ALA A 425 16.39 -21.08 -14.10
CA ALA A 425 17.10 -19.81 -14.27
C ALA A 425 16.43 -18.70 -13.46
N PRO A 426 17.19 -17.94 -12.65
CA PRO A 426 16.63 -16.82 -11.89
C PRO A 426 16.06 -15.76 -12.84
N ALA A 427 14.99 -15.09 -12.39
CA ALA A 427 14.37 -14.02 -13.14
C ALA A 427 15.40 -12.92 -13.45
N ALA A 428 15.50 -12.51 -14.72
CA ALA A 428 16.42 -11.46 -15.15
C ALA A 428 15.65 -10.20 -15.55
N LEU A 429 16.09 -9.05 -15.02
CA LEU A 429 15.57 -7.74 -15.41
C LEU A 429 16.39 -7.22 -16.60
N PRO A 430 15.76 -6.71 -17.67
CA PRO A 430 16.50 -6.14 -18.79
C PRO A 430 17.15 -4.79 -18.41
N ASP A 431 18.33 -4.51 -18.95
CA ASP A 431 19.03 -3.24 -18.78
C ASP A 431 18.33 -2.09 -19.51
N VAL A 432 17.73 -2.40 -20.64
CA VAL A 432 17.03 -1.45 -21.52
C VAL A 432 15.70 -2.03 -21.95
N VAL A 433 14.68 -1.20 -21.94
CA VAL A 433 13.35 -1.52 -22.42
C VAL A 433 12.93 -0.53 -23.48
N VAL A 434 12.45 -1.03 -24.61
CA VAL A 434 11.91 -0.20 -25.67
C VAL A 434 10.38 -0.12 -25.51
N THR A 435 9.83 1.09 -25.39
CA THR A 435 8.37 1.31 -25.35
C THR A 435 7.74 1.17 -26.74
N ALA A 436 6.43 1.08 -26.79
CA ALA A 436 5.69 0.98 -28.04
C ALA A 436 5.97 2.13 -29.03
N GLU A 437 6.32 3.30 -28.48
CA GLU A 437 6.70 4.49 -29.26
C GLU A 437 8.17 4.46 -29.75
N GLY A 438 8.89 3.36 -29.53
CA GLY A 438 10.26 3.17 -29.99
C GLY A 438 11.33 3.83 -29.11
N THR A 439 10.99 4.43 -27.98
CA THR A 439 11.97 5.03 -27.06
C THR A 439 12.63 3.94 -26.22
N ALA A 440 13.96 3.92 -26.23
CA ALA A 440 14.77 3.01 -25.40
C ALA A 440 15.00 3.65 -24.00
N TRP A 441 14.49 3.01 -22.98
CA TRP A 441 14.63 3.43 -21.59
C TRP A 441 15.58 2.52 -20.85
N ARG A 442 16.64 3.07 -20.27
CA ARG A 442 17.54 2.33 -19.38
C ARG A 442 16.91 2.17 -18.02
N VAL A 443 16.91 0.95 -17.51
CA VAL A 443 16.38 0.64 -16.16
C VAL A 443 17.43 1.01 -15.11
N GLU A 444 17.19 2.08 -14.37
CA GLU A 444 18.09 2.56 -13.32
C GLU A 444 17.87 1.82 -11.99
N ARG A 445 16.60 1.64 -11.63
CA ARG A 445 16.20 1.04 -10.35
C ARG A 445 14.89 0.29 -10.48
N VAL A 446 14.85 -0.87 -9.86
CA VAL A 446 13.62 -1.62 -9.62
C VAL A 446 13.46 -1.80 -8.12
N TRP A 447 12.25 -1.74 -7.64
CA TRP A 447 11.91 -2.05 -6.25
C TRP A 447 10.96 -3.23 -6.23
N PRO A 448 11.33 -4.32 -5.54
CA PRO A 448 10.46 -5.48 -5.40
C PRO A 448 9.16 -5.11 -4.69
N GLY A 449 8.11 -5.83 -5.03
CA GLY A 449 6.85 -5.84 -4.30
C GLY A 449 7.04 -6.37 -2.87
N LYS A 450 5.94 -6.60 -2.19
CA LYS A 450 5.96 -7.40 -0.96
C LYS A 450 6.07 -8.87 -1.35
N THR A 451 6.72 -9.66 -0.50
CA THR A 451 6.91 -11.11 -0.68
C THR A 451 5.61 -11.91 -0.79
N ASP A 452 4.52 -11.37 -0.28
CA ASP A 452 3.18 -11.94 -0.31
C ASP A 452 2.40 -11.69 -1.62
N GLU A 453 3.01 -10.96 -2.58
CA GLU A 453 2.44 -10.67 -3.91
C GLU A 453 3.51 -10.89 -5.00
N PRO A 454 3.90 -12.13 -5.33
CA PRO A 454 4.99 -12.41 -6.28
C PRO A 454 4.72 -11.85 -7.69
N ASP A 455 3.47 -11.76 -8.11
CA ASP A 455 3.06 -11.17 -9.40
C ASP A 455 2.74 -9.66 -9.31
N ALA A 456 2.99 -9.01 -8.17
CA ALA A 456 2.77 -7.59 -8.05
C ALA A 456 3.68 -6.82 -9.02
N PRO A 457 3.16 -5.80 -9.73
CA PRO A 457 3.98 -4.97 -10.60
C PRO A 457 5.17 -4.39 -9.83
N LEU A 458 6.38 -4.60 -10.36
CA LEU A 458 7.58 -4.00 -9.78
C LEU A 458 7.58 -2.50 -10.05
N SER A 459 7.89 -1.72 -9.04
CA SER A 459 8.10 -0.28 -9.22
C SER A 459 9.44 -0.06 -9.92
N VAL A 460 9.49 0.76 -10.97
CA VAL A 460 10.71 1.02 -11.73
C VAL A 460 10.97 2.52 -11.89
N GLU A 461 12.26 2.86 -11.92
CA GLU A 461 12.79 4.16 -12.31
C GLU A 461 13.66 3.94 -13.53
N VAL A 462 13.38 4.68 -14.59
CA VAL A 462 14.07 4.53 -15.89
C VAL A 462 14.54 5.87 -16.39
N ARG A 463 15.58 5.86 -17.25
CA ARG A 463 16.17 7.06 -17.82
C ARG A 463 16.37 6.92 -19.32
N ALA A 464 16.03 8.00 -20.06
CA ALA A 464 16.36 8.16 -21.48
C ALA A 464 16.61 9.64 -21.76
N ASP A 465 17.62 9.97 -22.55
CA ASP A 465 17.96 11.33 -23.01
C ASP A 465 17.99 12.38 -21.87
N GLY A 466 18.53 11.99 -20.71
CA GLY A 466 18.58 12.83 -19.52
C GLY A 466 17.27 12.88 -18.71
N ALA A 467 16.15 12.49 -19.27
CA ALA A 467 14.85 12.47 -18.58
C ALA A 467 14.71 11.23 -17.67
N LEU A 468 14.25 11.45 -16.44
CA LEU A 468 13.92 10.40 -15.49
C LEU A 468 12.41 10.18 -15.46
N ARG A 469 11.98 8.94 -15.57
CA ARG A 469 10.58 8.53 -15.50
C ARG A 469 10.40 7.41 -14.49
N ALA A 470 9.27 7.43 -13.84
CA ALA A 470 8.81 6.33 -13.00
C ALA A 470 7.75 5.50 -13.72
N GLY A 471 7.64 4.24 -13.35
CA GLY A 471 6.66 3.34 -13.95
C GLY A 471 6.49 2.05 -13.16
N LEU A 472 5.79 1.14 -13.76
CA LEU A 472 5.58 -0.21 -13.26
C LEU A 472 6.07 -1.21 -14.31
N TRP A 473 6.81 -2.20 -13.86
CA TRP A 473 7.13 -3.39 -14.63
C TRP A 473 6.07 -4.44 -14.36
N THR A 474 5.35 -4.80 -15.39
CA THR A 474 4.26 -5.78 -15.34
C THR A 474 4.63 -7.00 -16.21
N PRO A 475 3.93 -8.11 -16.12
CA PRO A 475 4.10 -9.22 -17.07
C PRO A 475 3.87 -8.83 -18.55
N ARG A 476 3.26 -7.67 -18.79
CA ARG A 476 3.02 -7.12 -20.13
C ARG A 476 4.12 -6.17 -20.60
N GLY A 477 5.10 -5.88 -19.75
CA GLY A 477 6.18 -4.95 -20.01
C GLY A 477 6.15 -3.69 -19.14
N LEU A 478 6.86 -2.66 -19.58
CA LEU A 478 7.04 -1.40 -18.87
C LEU A 478 5.87 -0.44 -19.11
N GLU A 479 5.19 -0.05 -18.04
CA GLU A 479 4.15 0.98 -18.01
C GLU A 479 4.69 2.24 -17.37
N LEU A 480 5.04 3.27 -18.15
CA LEU A 480 5.56 4.54 -17.65
C LEU A 480 4.44 5.46 -17.16
N PHE A 481 4.64 6.07 -16.01
CA PHE A 481 3.78 7.16 -15.57
C PHE A 481 3.97 8.39 -16.50
N PRO A 482 2.94 9.22 -16.70
CA PRO A 482 3.14 10.51 -17.37
C PRO A 482 4.26 11.31 -16.71
N ALA A 483 5.02 12.08 -17.49
CA ALA A 483 6.16 12.84 -16.99
C ALA A 483 5.76 13.74 -15.81
N GLY A 484 6.50 13.64 -14.70
CA GLY A 484 6.23 14.45 -13.51
C GLY A 484 4.90 14.16 -12.81
N ARG A 485 4.22 13.04 -13.10
CA ARG A 485 2.93 12.70 -12.49
C ARG A 485 2.98 11.38 -11.74
N ASP A 486 2.46 11.40 -10.52
CA ASP A 486 2.19 10.19 -9.74
C ASP A 486 0.92 10.40 -8.92
N ARG A 487 -0.12 9.60 -9.18
CA ARG A 487 -1.42 9.73 -8.53
C ARG A 487 -1.37 9.62 -6.99
N ARG A 488 -0.33 8.98 -6.44
CA ARG A 488 -0.13 8.89 -4.99
C ARG A 488 0.76 9.96 -4.41
N LEU A 489 1.33 10.81 -5.29
CA LEU A 489 2.18 11.95 -4.95
C LEU A 489 1.65 13.21 -5.66
N PRO A 490 0.45 13.69 -5.33
CA PRO A 490 -0.20 14.78 -6.07
C PRO A 490 0.58 16.09 -6.04
N ALA A 491 1.43 16.29 -5.03
CA ALA A 491 2.29 17.48 -4.95
C ALA A 491 3.44 17.46 -5.98
N LEU A 492 3.71 16.36 -6.68
CA LEU A 492 4.78 16.27 -7.67
C LEU A 492 4.47 17.10 -8.92
N GLU A 493 3.28 16.96 -9.48
CA GLU A 493 2.90 17.60 -10.75
C GLU A 493 3.00 19.14 -10.70
N PRO A 494 2.45 19.84 -9.69
CA PRO A 494 2.57 21.29 -9.61
C PRO A 494 4.02 21.79 -9.56
N LEU A 495 4.89 21.08 -8.85
CA LEU A 495 6.31 21.45 -8.75
C LEU A 495 7.02 21.25 -10.08
N VAL A 496 6.76 20.17 -10.80
CA VAL A 496 7.34 19.93 -12.13
C VAL A 496 6.80 20.94 -13.16
N GLN A 497 5.53 21.32 -13.10
CA GLN A 497 4.96 22.37 -13.94
C GLN A 497 5.59 23.75 -13.67
N GLN A 498 6.09 23.99 -12.46
CA GLN A 498 6.85 25.17 -12.08
C GLN A 498 8.35 25.09 -12.48
N GLY A 499 8.75 24.06 -13.23
CA GLY A 499 10.11 23.90 -13.72
C GLY A 499 11.05 23.11 -12.79
N ALA A 500 10.51 22.42 -11.76
CA ALA A 500 11.34 21.57 -10.93
C ALA A 500 11.78 20.31 -11.69
N GLU A 501 13.05 19.95 -11.56
CA GLU A 501 13.65 18.74 -12.12
C GLU A 501 13.42 17.54 -11.19
N VAL A 502 12.96 16.41 -11.72
CA VAL A 502 12.82 15.17 -10.94
C VAL A 502 14.17 14.50 -10.79
N VAL A 503 14.69 14.45 -9.57
CA VAL A 503 15.98 13.84 -9.23
C VAL A 503 15.86 12.35 -8.92
N SER A 504 14.76 11.95 -8.28
CA SER A 504 14.46 10.55 -7.96
C SER A 504 12.95 10.35 -7.85
N HIS A 505 12.44 9.22 -8.34
CA HIS A 505 11.02 8.92 -8.25
C HIS A 505 10.78 7.43 -8.00
N ARG A 506 10.56 7.08 -6.74
CA ARG A 506 10.03 5.75 -6.40
C ARG A 506 8.52 5.74 -6.55
N PRO A 507 7.98 5.04 -7.57
CA PRO A 507 6.55 5.02 -7.88
C PRO A 507 5.65 4.83 -6.66
N ARG A 508 4.63 5.67 -6.54
CA ARG A 508 3.59 5.60 -5.49
C ARG A 508 4.10 5.72 -4.04
N ARG A 509 5.38 6.03 -3.83
CA ARG A 509 6.00 6.09 -2.50
C ARG A 509 6.58 7.45 -2.18
N ARG A 510 7.55 7.92 -2.96
CA ARG A 510 8.23 9.20 -2.77
C ARG A 510 8.85 9.69 -4.07
N ALA A 511 9.02 11.01 -4.18
CA ALA A 511 9.84 11.64 -5.20
C ALA A 511 10.70 12.72 -4.57
N VAL A 512 11.80 13.06 -5.22
CA VAL A 512 12.63 14.22 -4.88
C VAL A 512 12.73 15.07 -6.12
N VAL A 513 12.46 16.35 -5.98
CA VAL A 513 12.64 17.35 -7.04
C VAL A 513 13.65 18.41 -6.63
N ARG A 514 14.41 18.87 -7.60
CA ARG A 514 15.35 19.99 -7.50
C ARG A 514 14.76 21.18 -8.22
N HIS A 515 14.74 22.33 -7.59
CA HIS A 515 14.29 23.55 -8.23
C HIS A 515 15.21 24.74 -7.95
N GLN A 516 15.43 25.53 -8.96
CA GLN A 516 16.21 26.76 -8.87
C GLN A 516 15.27 27.91 -8.51
N VAL A 517 15.59 28.65 -7.49
CA VAL A 517 14.86 29.86 -7.11
C VAL A 517 15.63 31.10 -7.53
N SER A 518 15.02 32.30 -7.41
CA SER A 518 15.62 33.56 -7.74
C SER A 518 17.01 33.71 -7.10
N LEU A 519 17.97 34.28 -7.81
CA LEU A 519 19.35 34.49 -7.37
C LEU A 519 20.24 33.23 -7.36
N GLY A 520 19.87 32.15 -8.07
CA GLY A 520 20.77 31.00 -8.22
C GLY A 520 20.73 30.00 -7.08
N ALA A 521 19.96 30.25 -6.00
CA ALA A 521 19.79 29.29 -4.91
C ALA A 521 19.03 28.06 -5.37
N VAL A 522 19.51 26.89 -4.95
CA VAL A 522 18.89 25.59 -5.23
C VAL A 522 18.15 25.07 -4.00
N ARG A 523 17.02 24.43 -4.21
CA ARG A 523 16.23 23.75 -3.17
C ARG A 523 15.89 22.34 -3.61
N TYR A 524 15.75 21.44 -2.64
CA TYR A 524 15.30 20.09 -2.85
C TYR A 524 13.99 19.87 -2.10
N THR A 525 12.96 19.39 -2.78
CA THR A 525 11.70 19.05 -2.13
C THR A 525 11.49 17.54 -2.18
N LYS A 526 11.43 16.92 -0.99
CA LYS A 526 11.06 15.52 -0.80
C LYS A 526 9.53 15.44 -0.76
N ILE A 527 8.95 14.69 -1.69
CA ILE A 527 7.51 14.54 -1.87
C ILE A 527 7.13 13.13 -1.42
N VAL A 528 6.15 13.04 -0.57
CA VAL A 528 5.64 11.78 -0.02
C VAL A 528 4.11 11.77 -0.09
N ARG A 529 3.49 10.66 0.27
CA ARG A 529 2.03 10.62 0.41
C ARG A 529 1.58 11.55 1.54
N ALA A 530 0.42 12.17 1.38
CA ALA A 530 -0.18 13.01 2.41
C ALA A 530 -0.17 12.35 3.79
N GLY A 531 0.15 13.10 4.83
CA GLY A 531 0.32 12.63 6.20
C GLY A 531 1.62 11.87 6.49
N ARG A 532 2.60 11.89 5.57
CA ARG A 532 3.90 11.24 5.76
C ARG A 532 5.07 12.22 5.94
N ALA A 533 4.87 13.50 5.71
CA ALA A 533 5.92 14.51 5.89
C ALA A 533 6.29 14.68 7.38
N GLU A 534 5.35 14.53 8.30
CA GLU A 534 5.59 14.57 9.75
C GLU A 534 6.65 13.53 10.18
N ALA A 535 6.57 12.31 9.66
CA ALA A 535 7.56 11.26 9.98
C ALA A 535 8.98 11.60 9.50
N ILE A 536 9.12 12.41 8.43
CA ILE A 536 10.43 12.92 7.98
C ILE A 536 10.93 13.97 8.98
N LEU A 537 10.07 14.91 9.40
CA LEU A 537 10.44 15.94 10.37
C LEU A 537 10.82 15.35 11.72
N ASP A 538 10.09 14.31 12.18
CA ASP A 538 10.44 13.56 13.39
C ASP A 538 11.82 12.90 13.24
N GLY A 539 12.12 12.33 12.04
CA GLY A 539 13.41 11.76 11.74
C GLY A 539 14.55 12.78 11.83
N ILE A 540 14.34 13.97 11.24
CA ILE A 540 15.30 15.07 11.31
C ILE A 540 15.53 15.49 12.77
N SER A 541 14.48 15.62 13.57
CA SER A 541 14.62 15.97 15.00
C SER A 541 15.45 14.95 15.76
N ARG A 542 15.30 13.66 15.46
CA ARG A 542 16.11 12.58 16.06
C ARG A 542 17.59 12.64 15.64
N ALA A 543 17.87 13.24 14.48
CA ALA A 543 19.22 13.36 13.94
C ALA A 543 20.03 14.51 14.54
N ALA A 544 19.51 15.29 15.49
CA ALA A 544 20.17 16.44 16.09
C ALA A 544 21.58 16.12 16.68
N ALA A 545 21.85 14.87 17.09
CA ALA A 545 23.16 14.45 17.55
C ALA A 545 24.24 14.61 16.46
N PHE A 546 23.89 14.44 15.19
CA PHE A 546 24.82 14.58 14.06
C PHE A 546 25.27 16.02 13.81
N GLU A 547 24.48 17.03 14.22
CA GLU A 547 24.83 18.44 14.08
C GLU A 547 26.08 18.87 14.87
N ARG A 548 26.56 18.02 15.77
CA ARG A 548 27.81 18.26 16.51
C ARG A 548 29.07 18.17 15.63
N GLY A 549 28.99 17.45 14.51
CA GLY A 549 30.14 17.28 13.62
C GLY A 549 29.78 17.47 12.15
N PHE A 550 28.50 17.28 11.77
CA PHE A 550 28.03 17.42 10.42
C PHE A 550 27.19 18.67 10.23
N ARG A 551 27.27 19.24 9.05
CA ARG A 551 26.26 20.16 8.55
C ARG A 551 25.09 19.33 8.02
N THR A 552 23.85 19.73 8.31
CA THR A 552 22.63 19.08 7.81
C THR A 552 21.81 20.06 6.96
N PRO A 553 21.01 19.60 5.97
CA PRO A 553 20.20 20.49 5.16
C PRO A 553 19.12 21.17 6.01
N ALA A 554 19.08 22.49 6.00
CA ALA A 554 18.04 23.25 6.69
C ALA A 554 16.67 23.00 6.07
N VAL A 555 15.66 22.76 6.90
CA VAL A 555 14.26 22.67 6.46
C VAL A 555 13.73 24.08 6.21
N LEU A 556 13.35 24.37 4.97
CA LEU A 556 12.83 25.67 4.54
C LEU A 556 11.31 25.77 4.63
N GLY A 557 10.62 24.63 4.69
CA GLY A 557 9.17 24.55 4.80
C GLY A 557 8.66 23.14 4.62
N SER A 558 7.45 22.90 5.07
CA SER A 558 6.80 21.60 4.94
C SER A 558 5.29 21.75 4.75
N THR A 559 4.70 20.74 4.14
CA THR A 559 3.25 20.51 4.08
C THR A 559 2.98 19.09 4.56
N GLU A 560 1.73 18.64 4.57
CA GLU A 560 1.42 17.24 4.90
C GLU A 560 2.05 16.20 3.95
N ALA A 561 2.47 16.62 2.74
CA ALA A 561 3.00 15.76 1.68
C ALA A 561 4.40 16.14 1.19
N THR A 562 4.98 17.25 1.66
CA THR A 562 6.27 17.73 1.19
C THR A 562 7.13 18.24 2.34
N VAL A 563 8.46 18.05 2.20
CA VAL A 563 9.46 18.73 3.03
C VAL A 563 10.50 19.34 2.07
N THR A 564 10.71 20.64 2.18
CA THR A 564 11.65 21.40 1.32
C THR A 564 12.91 21.73 2.11
N PHE A 565 14.05 21.44 1.51
CA PHE A 565 15.38 21.62 2.09
C PHE A 565 16.19 22.65 1.32
N ALA A 566 17.04 23.35 2.02
CA ALA A 566 18.14 24.10 1.39
C ALA A 566 19.14 23.13 0.77
N GLU A 567 19.78 23.54 -0.32
CA GLU A 567 20.96 22.83 -0.82
C GLU A 567 22.07 22.87 0.23
N LEU A 568 22.72 21.73 0.43
CA LEU A 568 23.87 21.62 1.28
C LEU A 568 25.13 21.80 0.41
N ASP A 569 25.89 22.84 0.67
CA ASP A 569 27.11 23.12 -0.08
C ASP A 569 28.16 22.04 0.10
N GLY A 570 28.85 21.68 -0.99
CA GLY A 570 29.91 20.69 -0.99
C GLY A 570 29.87 19.73 -2.18
N ARG A 571 30.97 19.01 -2.36
CA ARG A 571 31.12 17.97 -3.38
C ARG A 571 30.77 16.59 -2.79
N SER A 572 29.99 15.79 -3.54
CA SER A 572 29.59 14.46 -3.07
C SER A 572 30.79 13.52 -2.98
N LEU A 573 30.94 12.83 -1.85
CA LEU A 573 31.95 11.79 -1.65
C LEU A 573 31.70 10.51 -2.48
N HIS A 574 30.60 10.45 -3.21
CA HIS A 574 30.38 9.42 -4.23
C HIS A 574 31.30 9.60 -5.46
N ARG A 575 31.79 10.82 -5.71
CA ARG A 575 32.54 11.25 -6.88
C ARG A 575 33.99 11.54 -6.49
N PRO A 576 34.89 10.51 -6.39
CA PRO A 576 36.29 10.70 -6.00
C PRO A 576 37.09 11.53 -7.01
N ASP A 577 36.62 11.60 -8.26
CA ASP A 577 37.18 12.42 -9.34
C ASP A 577 37.13 13.94 -9.07
N LEU A 578 36.27 14.37 -8.16
CA LEU A 578 36.14 15.78 -7.74
C LEU A 578 37.13 16.17 -6.65
N PHE A 579 38.00 15.26 -6.18
CA PHE A 579 38.90 15.48 -5.06
C PHE A 579 40.38 15.21 -5.44
N SER A 580 41.30 16.02 -4.94
CA SER A 580 42.71 15.65 -4.90
C SER A 580 42.93 14.45 -3.96
N GLY A 581 44.10 13.81 -3.98
CA GLY A 581 44.44 12.75 -3.02
C GLY A 581 44.33 13.23 -1.58
N ALA A 582 44.97 14.38 -1.31
CA ALA A 582 44.99 14.97 0.03
C ALA A 582 43.59 15.44 0.51
N ASP A 583 42.77 16.01 -0.40
CA ASP A 583 41.40 16.41 -0.03
C ASP A 583 40.52 15.21 0.27
N TRP A 584 40.73 14.08 -0.44
CA TRP A 584 39.99 12.83 -0.18
C TRP A 584 40.30 12.25 1.20
N GLU A 585 41.59 12.19 1.55
CA GLU A 585 42.03 11.73 2.86
C GLU A 585 41.49 12.63 3.99
N ARG A 586 41.62 13.96 3.81
CA ARG A 586 41.13 14.96 4.75
C ARG A 586 39.58 14.84 4.93
N ALA A 587 38.85 14.76 3.83
CA ALA A 587 37.40 14.66 3.86
C ALA A 587 36.92 13.44 4.67
N TRP A 588 37.53 12.27 4.46
CA TRP A 588 37.20 11.07 5.19
C TRP A 588 37.67 11.06 6.64
N SER A 589 38.81 11.73 6.94
CA SER A 589 39.21 11.95 8.34
C SER A 589 38.18 12.81 9.07
N GLU A 590 37.77 13.93 8.48
CA GLU A 590 36.78 14.86 9.07
C GLU A 590 35.39 14.18 9.19
N VAL A 591 35.01 13.29 8.26
CA VAL A 591 33.79 12.47 8.42
C VAL A 591 33.87 11.55 9.62
N MET A 592 35.02 10.89 9.87
CA MET A 592 35.21 10.05 11.04
C MET A 592 35.18 10.85 12.35
N ASP A 593 35.80 12.03 12.38
CA ASP A 593 35.78 12.89 13.55
C ASP A 593 34.34 13.40 13.84
N ALA A 594 33.57 13.72 12.79
CA ALA A 594 32.17 14.10 12.92
C ALA A 594 31.29 12.97 13.43
N LEU A 595 31.52 11.72 12.98
CA LEU A 595 30.83 10.54 13.51
C LEU A 595 31.17 10.29 14.97
N GLU A 596 32.42 10.45 15.37
CA GLU A 596 32.86 10.33 16.75
C GLU A 596 32.18 11.38 17.64
N ALA A 597 32.13 12.63 17.20
CA ALA A 597 31.47 13.72 17.90
C ALA A 597 29.95 13.47 18.06
N ALA A 598 29.28 12.89 17.06
CA ALA A 598 27.87 12.54 17.13
C ALA A 598 27.55 11.47 18.18
N ARG A 599 28.50 10.60 18.50
CA ARG A 599 28.37 9.49 19.46
C ARG A 599 28.52 9.89 20.93
N LEU A 600 28.98 11.12 21.20
CA LEU A 600 29.12 11.58 22.59
C LEU A 600 27.76 11.62 23.29
N PRO A 601 27.70 11.26 24.60
CA PRO A 601 26.46 11.27 25.36
C PRO A 601 25.73 12.61 25.29
N VAL A 602 24.42 12.59 25.13
CA VAL A 602 23.56 13.78 25.18
C VAL A 602 22.91 13.83 26.55
N SER A 603 23.26 14.81 27.36
CA SER A 603 22.51 15.11 28.58
C SER A 603 21.12 15.59 28.17
N GLY A 604 20.07 14.81 28.43
CA GLY A 604 18.67 15.19 28.16
C GLY A 604 18.05 14.67 26.85
N CYS A 605 18.61 13.70 26.15
CA CYS A 605 17.89 13.00 25.09
C CYS A 605 16.71 12.24 25.68
N GLY A 606 15.49 12.74 25.37
CA GLY A 606 14.23 12.22 25.85
C GLY A 606 13.97 10.79 25.41
N SER A 607 13.28 10.04 26.26
CA SER A 607 12.70 8.74 25.97
C SER A 607 11.85 8.79 24.70
N GLY A 608 12.22 8.04 23.63
CA GLY A 608 11.41 7.92 22.42
C GLY A 608 12.17 7.86 21.10
N ILE A 609 13.51 7.87 21.11
CA ILE A 609 14.28 7.60 19.88
C ILE A 609 14.19 6.09 19.59
N PRO A 610 13.80 5.68 18.37
CA PRO A 610 13.76 4.27 18.01
C PRO A 610 15.13 3.61 18.14
N GLU A 611 15.15 2.39 18.65
CA GLU A 611 16.34 1.57 18.70
C GLU A 611 16.44 0.67 17.48
N HIS A 612 17.64 0.42 17.00
CA HIS A 612 17.96 -0.46 15.89
C HIS A 612 19.25 -1.24 16.21
N GLY A 613 19.08 -2.29 17.01
CA GLY A 613 20.15 -3.17 17.42
C GLY A 613 20.44 -4.28 16.38
N PRO A 614 21.27 -5.26 16.76
CA PRO A 614 21.62 -6.40 15.91
C PRO A 614 20.41 -7.23 15.49
N ALA A 615 19.43 -7.42 16.37
CA ALA A 615 18.20 -8.18 16.08
C ALA A 615 17.32 -7.50 15.02
N GLU A 616 17.19 -6.16 15.07
CA GLU A 616 16.47 -5.38 14.06
C GLU A 616 17.20 -5.42 12.72
N GLU A 617 18.54 -5.36 12.70
CA GLU A 617 19.33 -5.50 11.47
C GLU A 617 19.19 -6.90 10.86
N ALA A 618 19.20 -7.96 11.66
CA ALA A 618 18.89 -9.32 11.20
C ALA A 618 17.49 -9.40 10.58
N GLY A 619 16.50 -8.74 11.19
CA GLY A 619 15.14 -8.64 10.63
C GLY A 619 15.09 -7.94 9.28
N VAL A 620 15.80 -6.82 9.13
CA VAL A 620 15.93 -6.12 7.83
C VAL A 620 16.57 -7.01 6.78
N LEU A 621 17.60 -7.75 7.16
CA LEU A 621 18.31 -8.64 6.25
C LEU A 621 17.43 -9.82 5.82
N ARG A 622 16.64 -10.42 6.70
CA ARG A 622 15.64 -11.46 6.37
C ARG A 622 14.62 -10.93 5.36
N ASP A 623 14.05 -9.76 5.61
CA ASP A 623 13.11 -9.10 4.69
C ASP A 623 13.68 -8.90 3.28
N TRP A 624 14.96 -8.55 3.15
CA TRP A 624 15.63 -8.40 1.86
C TRP A 624 15.94 -9.75 1.21
N THR A 625 16.32 -10.76 1.98
CA THR A 625 16.56 -12.12 1.50
C THR A 625 15.31 -12.69 0.84
N ASP A 626 14.17 -12.62 1.52
CA ASP A 626 12.89 -13.11 1.00
C ASP A 626 12.49 -12.43 -0.31
N ARG A 627 12.72 -11.11 -0.41
CA ARG A 627 12.40 -10.34 -1.62
C ARG A 627 13.36 -10.63 -2.77
N ALA A 628 14.63 -10.89 -2.47
CA ALA A 628 15.66 -11.12 -3.46
C ALA A 628 15.74 -12.57 -3.93
N ALA A 629 15.21 -13.53 -3.14
CA ALA A 629 15.33 -14.96 -3.41
C ALA A 629 15.01 -15.38 -4.86
N PRO A 630 13.93 -14.88 -5.51
CA PRO A 630 13.64 -15.23 -6.91
C PRO A 630 14.68 -14.70 -7.94
N TRP A 631 15.56 -13.78 -7.51
CA TRP A 631 16.50 -13.03 -8.34
C TRP A 631 17.96 -13.37 -8.06
N VAL A 632 18.20 -14.35 -7.18
CA VAL A 632 19.54 -14.75 -6.74
C VAL A 632 19.91 -16.10 -7.34
N ARG A 633 21.02 -16.15 -8.07
CA ARG A 633 21.64 -17.43 -8.46
C ARG A 633 22.30 -18.05 -7.24
N ASP A 634 22.38 -19.39 -7.23
CA ASP A 634 22.93 -20.15 -6.12
C ASP A 634 22.29 -19.76 -4.77
N LEU A 635 20.96 -19.90 -4.74
CA LEU A 635 20.13 -19.52 -3.58
C LEU A 635 20.52 -20.30 -2.31
N ALA A 636 21.04 -21.54 -2.46
CA ALA A 636 21.45 -22.36 -1.32
C ALA A 636 22.64 -21.75 -0.59
N ALA A 637 23.74 -21.48 -1.29
CA ALA A 637 24.93 -20.83 -0.72
C ALA A 637 24.61 -19.43 -0.19
N PHE A 638 23.72 -18.68 -0.88
CA PHE A 638 23.29 -17.38 -0.40
C PHE A 638 22.53 -17.45 0.94
N ARG A 639 21.60 -18.41 1.08
CA ARG A 639 20.87 -18.63 2.33
C ARG A 639 21.80 -19.08 3.47
N GLU A 640 22.76 -19.94 3.19
CA GLU A 640 23.74 -20.35 4.18
C GLU A 640 24.54 -19.15 4.72
N ALA A 641 25.03 -18.26 3.84
CA ALA A 641 25.74 -17.05 4.22
C ALA A 641 24.84 -16.11 5.06
N MET A 642 23.55 -16.05 4.75
CA MET A 642 22.56 -15.28 5.50
C MET A 642 22.34 -15.85 6.89
N GLU A 643 22.11 -17.17 7.03
CA GLU A 643 21.87 -17.83 8.34
C GLU A 643 23.07 -17.67 9.27
N GLN A 644 24.29 -17.83 8.76
CA GLN A 644 25.50 -17.57 9.55
C GLN A 644 25.58 -16.11 10.04
N THR A 645 25.17 -15.16 9.18
CA THR A 645 25.17 -13.74 9.57
C THR A 645 24.07 -13.44 10.57
N TYR A 646 22.90 -14.08 10.47
CA TYR A 646 21.82 -13.95 11.47
C TYR A 646 22.27 -14.46 12.83
N ALA A 647 22.85 -15.66 12.88
CA ALA A 647 23.35 -16.24 14.11
C ALA A 647 24.39 -15.33 14.79
N GLY A 648 25.34 -14.79 14.03
CA GLY A 648 26.33 -13.85 14.55
C GLY A 648 25.72 -12.55 15.09
N LEU A 649 24.71 -11.99 14.40
CA LEU A 649 24.00 -10.79 14.87
C LEU A 649 23.18 -11.06 16.13
N GLU A 650 22.57 -12.24 16.23
CA GLU A 650 21.85 -12.66 17.44
C GLU A 650 22.78 -12.84 18.64
N ASP A 651 23.98 -13.43 18.43
CA ASP A 651 24.99 -13.59 19.47
C ASP A 651 25.50 -12.23 19.99
N VAL A 652 25.78 -11.27 19.08
CA VAL A 652 26.15 -9.91 19.47
C VAL A 652 25.02 -9.22 20.24
N GLY A 653 23.75 -9.49 19.87
CA GLY A 653 22.58 -8.93 20.55
C GLY A 653 22.36 -9.46 21.98
N GLN A 654 22.91 -10.62 22.31
CA GLN A 654 22.84 -11.22 23.66
C GLN A 654 23.98 -10.77 24.58
N GLY A 655 25.01 -10.12 24.05
CA GLY A 655 26.16 -9.61 24.80
C GLY A 655 25.80 -8.39 25.63
N ASP A 656 26.35 -8.36 26.87
CA ASP A 656 25.87 -7.54 28.00
C ASP A 656 26.25 -6.05 27.97
N SER A 657 26.80 -5.45 26.89
CA SER A 657 27.27 -4.05 26.99
C SER A 657 27.60 -3.27 25.74
N ASN A 658 26.81 -3.30 24.69
CA ASN A 658 27.01 -2.27 23.68
C ASN A 658 25.96 -1.14 23.85
N ALA A 659 26.35 -0.07 24.55
CA ALA A 659 25.55 1.14 24.61
C ALA A 659 25.23 1.61 23.19
N LEU A 660 23.92 1.67 22.84
CA LEU A 660 23.48 2.16 21.53
C LEU A 660 23.91 3.62 21.36
N VAL A 661 24.37 3.98 20.16
CA VAL A 661 24.83 5.32 19.79
C VAL A 661 23.93 5.91 18.73
N PRO A 662 23.88 7.24 18.58
CA PRO A 662 23.24 7.87 17.44
C PRO A 662 23.79 7.31 16.12
N THR A 663 22.90 6.78 15.29
CA THR A 663 23.21 6.03 14.07
C THR A 663 22.34 6.52 12.93
N HIS A 664 22.93 6.75 11.76
CA HIS A 664 22.23 7.13 10.54
C HIS A 664 21.43 5.96 9.95
N ARG A 665 21.91 4.74 10.17
CA ARG A 665 21.32 3.46 9.73
C ARG A 665 21.49 3.15 8.23
N ASP A 666 21.54 4.12 7.36
CA ASP A 666 21.76 3.97 5.90
C ASP A 666 22.95 4.83 5.45
N LEU A 667 24.02 4.89 6.27
CA LEU A 667 25.16 5.72 6.00
C LEU A 667 26.04 5.15 4.88
N HIS A 668 26.20 5.93 3.82
CA HIS A 668 27.08 5.59 2.71
C HIS A 668 27.53 6.85 1.94
N ASP A 669 28.45 6.69 1.03
CA ASP A 669 29.10 7.75 0.27
C ASP A 669 28.16 8.76 -0.43
N LYS A 670 26.95 8.35 -0.83
CA LYS A 670 25.98 9.25 -1.47
C LYS A 670 25.23 10.15 -0.49
N GLN A 671 25.30 9.84 0.80
CA GLN A 671 24.72 10.67 1.87
C GLN A 671 25.72 11.71 2.40
N LEU A 672 26.94 11.69 1.89
CA LEU A 672 28.03 12.54 2.35
C LEU A 672 28.45 13.55 1.28
N VAL A 673 28.57 14.81 1.69
CA VAL A 673 29.19 15.90 0.93
C VAL A 673 30.31 16.51 1.74
N TRP A 674 31.29 17.09 1.09
CA TRP A 674 32.41 17.79 1.76
C TRP A 674 32.80 19.06 1.04
N SER A 675 33.09 20.10 1.80
CA SER A 675 33.56 21.38 1.31
C SER A 675 34.81 21.80 2.08
N ALA A 676 35.78 22.31 1.34
CA ALA A 676 36.99 22.94 1.90
C ALA A 676 36.83 24.46 2.08
N GLU A 677 35.86 25.07 1.39
CA GLU A 677 35.65 26.50 1.25
C GLU A 677 34.23 26.86 1.71
N HIS A 678 33.91 28.14 1.84
CA HIS A 678 32.60 28.73 2.16
C HIS A 678 31.87 28.16 3.39
N SER A 679 31.79 26.87 3.55
CA SER A 679 31.25 26.16 4.71
C SER A 679 32.05 24.89 4.93
N PRO A 680 33.25 24.99 5.54
CA PRO A 680 34.17 23.85 5.67
C PRO A 680 33.60 22.71 6.50
N GLY A 681 34.01 21.48 6.16
CA GLY A 681 33.67 20.29 6.88
C GLY A 681 32.65 19.38 6.16
N PRO A 682 32.34 18.22 6.76
CA PRO A 682 31.44 17.25 6.17
C PRO A 682 29.97 17.66 6.33
N GLY A 683 29.17 17.32 5.34
CA GLY A 683 27.72 17.43 5.36
C GLY A 683 27.03 16.08 5.22
N LEU A 684 25.90 15.91 5.91
CA LEU A 684 25.14 14.66 5.99
C LEU A 684 23.73 14.86 5.45
N LEU A 685 23.34 14.00 4.52
CA LEU A 685 22.04 14.02 3.85
C LEU A 685 21.16 12.85 4.32
N ASP A 686 19.87 12.94 4.08
CA ASP A 686 18.87 11.85 4.24
C ASP A 686 18.79 11.31 5.69
N VAL A 687 18.90 12.19 6.68
CA VAL A 687 18.96 11.87 8.11
C VAL A 687 17.63 11.42 8.72
N ASP A 688 16.56 11.30 7.96
CA ASP A 688 15.21 10.92 8.43
C ASP A 688 15.10 9.48 8.94
N THR A 689 16.12 8.65 8.74
CA THR A 689 16.22 7.29 9.28
C THR A 689 17.00 7.19 10.60
N ALA A 690 17.48 8.29 11.14
CA ALA A 690 18.29 8.33 12.36
C ALA A 690 17.59 7.64 13.55
N CYS A 691 18.38 6.87 14.32
CA CYS A 691 17.95 6.07 15.45
C CYS A 691 19.10 5.91 16.46
N LEU A 692 18.87 5.17 17.55
CA LEU A 692 19.93 4.63 18.37
C LEU A 692 20.26 3.24 17.84
N GLY A 693 21.51 2.99 17.46
CA GLY A 693 21.95 1.73 16.87
C GLY A 693 23.26 1.23 17.41
N HIS A 694 23.60 -0.01 17.02
CA HIS A 694 24.88 -0.59 17.41
C HIS A 694 26.05 0.22 16.85
N PRO A 695 27.14 0.48 17.62
CA PRO A 695 28.29 1.29 17.18
C PRO A 695 28.93 0.83 15.86
N ALA A 696 28.90 -0.46 15.54
CA ALA A 696 29.44 -1.03 14.33
C ALA A 696 28.55 -0.80 13.07
N LEU A 697 27.27 -0.45 13.22
CA LEU A 697 26.30 -0.45 12.09
C LEU A 697 26.69 0.51 10.96
N ASP A 698 26.88 1.79 11.27
CA ASP A 698 27.27 2.79 10.25
C ASP A 698 28.69 2.56 9.73
N LEU A 699 29.59 2.06 10.59
CA LEU A 699 30.97 1.74 10.20
C LEU A 699 31.03 0.57 9.23
N GLY A 700 30.30 -0.50 9.53
CA GLY A 700 30.15 -1.66 8.63
C GLY A 700 29.53 -1.28 7.29
N ASN A 701 28.53 -0.39 7.30
CA ASN A 701 27.94 0.15 6.07
C ASN A 701 28.98 0.88 5.21
N LEU A 702 29.78 1.74 5.81
CA LEU A 702 30.82 2.51 5.08
C LEU A 702 31.91 1.59 4.48
N ARG A 703 32.40 0.59 5.23
CA ARG A 703 33.35 -0.42 4.73
C ARG A 703 32.76 -1.21 3.56
N ALA A 704 31.55 -1.71 3.72
CA ALA A 704 30.84 -2.46 2.69
C ALA A 704 30.63 -1.62 1.42
N HIS A 705 30.23 -0.36 1.56
CA HIS A 705 30.07 0.54 0.42
C HIS A 705 31.39 0.90 -0.26
N ALA A 706 32.50 1.06 0.47
CA ALA A 706 33.81 1.27 -0.11
C ALA A 706 34.25 0.09 -0.98
N GLN A 707 34.09 -1.14 -0.49
CA GLN A 707 34.33 -2.35 -1.27
C GLN A 707 33.40 -2.45 -2.50
N TRP A 708 32.13 -2.11 -2.32
CA TRP A 708 31.16 -2.13 -3.40
C TRP A 708 31.48 -1.12 -4.50
N ARG A 709 31.89 0.13 -4.16
CA ARG A 709 32.30 1.14 -5.15
C ARG A 709 33.52 0.72 -5.94
N ARG A 710 34.46 0.04 -5.30
CA ARG A 710 35.62 -0.54 -6.00
C ARG A 710 35.17 -1.59 -7.03
N ARG A 711 34.26 -2.50 -6.69
CA ARG A 711 33.72 -3.51 -7.61
C ARG A 711 32.92 -2.91 -8.76
N GLN A 712 32.20 -1.84 -8.50
CA GLN A 712 31.50 -1.10 -9.57
C GLN A 712 32.43 -0.31 -10.49
N GLY A 713 33.72 -0.22 -10.21
CA GLY A 713 34.67 0.62 -10.94
C GLY A 713 34.45 2.13 -10.72
N VAL A 714 33.65 2.51 -9.74
CA VAL A 714 33.38 3.92 -9.39
C VAL A 714 34.56 4.51 -8.60
N TRP A 715 35.17 3.71 -7.73
CA TRP A 715 36.36 4.09 -6.96
C TRP A 715 37.56 3.23 -7.35
N SER A 716 38.77 3.83 -7.36
CA SER A 716 40.01 3.09 -7.44
C SER A 716 40.24 2.28 -6.15
N ALA A 717 41.11 1.26 -6.24
CA ALA A 717 41.50 0.51 -5.06
C ALA A 717 42.06 1.40 -3.94
N GLU A 718 42.92 2.35 -4.30
CA GLU A 718 43.53 3.31 -3.37
C GLU A 718 42.48 4.18 -2.67
N ARG A 719 41.49 4.72 -3.42
CA ARG A 719 40.40 5.51 -2.86
C ARG A 719 39.54 4.71 -1.87
N ALA A 720 39.22 3.48 -2.20
CA ALA A 720 38.46 2.59 -1.32
C ALA A 720 39.26 2.24 -0.05
N GLU A 721 40.56 1.95 -0.19
CA GLU A 721 41.44 1.63 0.92
C GLU A 721 41.61 2.78 1.91
N THR A 722 41.68 4.02 1.42
CA THR A 722 41.67 5.22 2.28
C THR A 722 40.46 5.27 3.18
N VAL A 723 39.27 4.95 2.64
CA VAL A 723 38.02 4.94 3.41
C VAL A 723 38.00 3.81 4.44
N ILE A 724 38.41 2.61 4.05
CA ILE A 724 38.45 1.45 4.93
C ILE A 724 39.39 1.76 6.13
N ARG A 725 40.59 2.26 5.87
CA ARG A 725 41.54 2.64 6.96
C ARG A 725 40.97 3.74 7.88
N ALA A 726 40.26 4.72 7.34
CA ALA A 726 39.65 5.77 8.16
C ALA A 726 38.57 5.19 9.09
N VAL A 727 37.74 4.26 8.57
CA VAL A 727 36.71 3.55 9.35
C VAL A 727 37.34 2.67 10.43
N ASP A 728 38.40 1.90 10.09
CA ASP A 728 39.14 1.05 11.03
C ASP A 728 39.78 1.88 12.17
N GLY A 729 40.32 3.04 11.81
CA GLY A 729 40.85 4.00 12.78
C GLY A 729 39.78 4.47 13.79
N LEU A 730 38.57 4.78 13.33
CA LEU A 730 37.49 5.19 14.22
C LEU A 730 36.99 4.00 15.04
N ALA A 731 36.84 2.80 14.45
CA ALA A 731 36.44 1.59 15.17
C ALA A 731 37.40 1.30 16.35
N ALA A 732 38.70 1.38 16.09
CA ALA A 732 39.74 1.18 17.12
C ALA A 732 39.65 2.25 18.24
N ARG A 733 39.47 3.54 17.90
CA ARG A 733 39.34 4.62 18.90
C ARG A 733 38.08 4.48 19.76
N THR A 734 37.01 3.95 19.17
CA THR A 734 35.69 3.82 19.85
C THR A 734 35.46 2.43 20.46
N GLY A 735 36.48 1.54 20.46
CA GLY A 735 36.41 0.21 21.07
C GLY A 735 35.48 -0.79 20.37
N VAL A 736 35.20 -0.57 19.07
CA VAL A 736 34.43 -1.54 18.25
C VAL A 736 35.38 -2.68 17.85
N GLU A 737 35.08 -3.90 18.30
CA GLU A 737 35.87 -5.08 17.97
C GLU A 737 35.84 -5.39 16.47
N GLU A 738 36.99 -5.76 15.89
CA GLU A 738 37.13 -6.08 14.47
C GLU A 738 36.17 -7.21 14.01
N ALA A 739 35.99 -8.23 14.83
CA ALA A 739 35.06 -9.33 14.54
C ALA A 739 33.61 -8.83 14.42
N VAL A 740 33.19 -7.93 15.31
CA VAL A 740 31.86 -7.33 15.29
C VAL A 740 31.72 -6.37 14.11
N LEU A 741 32.73 -5.55 13.83
CA LEU A 741 32.75 -4.67 12.65
C LEU A 741 32.63 -5.48 11.36
N GLY A 742 33.40 -6.57 11.23
CA GLY A 742 33.35 -7.49 10.10
C GLY A 742 31.97 -8.15 9.90
N LEU A 743 31.29 -8.47 10.99
CA LEU A 743 29.93 -9.02 10.95
C LEU A 743 28.91 -8.00 10.38
N PHE A 744 28.94 -6.75 10.84
CA PHE A 744 28.07 -5.69 10.29
C PHE A 744 28.44 -5.31 8.86
N GLU A 745 29.72 -5.34 8.50
CA GLU A 745 30.17 -5.21 7.12
C GLU A 745 29.60 -6.32 6.23
N ARG A 746 29.69 -7.59 6.69
CA ARG A 746 29.10 -8.74 6.00
C ARG A 746 27.60 -8.61 5.82
N ALA A 747 26.87 -8.20 6.86
CA ALA A 747 25.43 -7.92 6.80
C ALA A 747 25.11 -6.85 5.75
N ALA A 748 25.87 -5.77 5.70
CA ALA A 748 25.72 -4.70 4.72
C ALA A 748 26.04 -5.18 3.29
N LEU A 749 27.07 -6.00 3.07
CA LEU A 749 27.41 -6.58 1.76
C LEU A 749 26.31 -7.51 1.26
N LEU A 750 25.73 -8.35 2.12
CA LEU A 750 24.60 -9.21 1.79
C LEU A 750 23.36 -8.39 1.44
N ARG A 751 23.07 -7.33 2.19
CA ARG A 751 21.99 -6.38 1.87
C ARG A 751 22.24 -5.69 0.52
N ILE A 752 23.46 -5.24 0.24
CA ILE A 752 23.87 -4.69 -1.07
C ILE A 752 23.60 -5.72 -2.16
N ARG A 753 23.97 -6.99 -1.97
CA ARG A 753 23.67 -8.06 -2.94
C ARG A 753 22.18 -8.14 -3.26
N CYS A 754 21.29 -8.11 -2.24
CA CYS A 754 19.85 -8.12 -2.42
C CYS A 754 19.36 -6.88 -3.19
N VAL A 755 19.78 -5.69 -2.77
CA VAL A 755 19.37 -4.42 -3.39
C VAL A 755 19.80 -4.33 -4.86
N TYR A 756 21.00 -4.82 -5.17
CA TYR A 756 21.56 -4.73 -6.52
C TYR A 756 21.14 -5.89 -7.44
N ALA A 757 20.48 -6.92 -6.93
CA ALA A 757 19.71 -7.86 -7.76
C ALA A 757 18.61 -7.14 -8.58
N PHE A 758 18.12 -6.00 -8.08
CA PHE A 758 17.12 -5.14 -8.71
C PHE A 758 17.70 -3.93 -9.45
N ARG A 759 18.99 -4.00 -9.82
CA ARG A 759 19.68 -2.97 -10.59
C ARG A 759 20.44 -3.62 -11.76
N PRO A 760 19.80 -3.79 -12.92
CA PRO A 760 20.30 -4.62 -14.01
C PRO A 760 21.74 -4.31 -14.39
N VAL A 761 22.10 -3.04 -14.50
CA VAL A 761 23.46 -2.56 -14.85
C VAL A 761 24.56 -3.15 -13.96
N TYR A 762 24.23 -3.51 -12.71
CA TYR A 762 25.20 -4.01 -11.71
C TYR A 762 24.92 -5.44 -11.26
N ALA A 763 23.99 -6.15 -11.89
CA ALA A 763 23.61 -7.50 -11.49
C ALA A 763 24.80 -8.48 -11.49
N GLY A 764 25.64 -8.44 -12.52
CA GLY A 764 26.86 -9.26 -12.62
C GLY A 764 27.88 -8.96 -11.52
N ALA A 765 28.10 -7.67 -11.18
CA ALA A 765 29.00 -7.30 -10.09
C ALA A 765 28.45 -7.74 -8.72
N ALA A 766 27.12 -7.77 -8.55
CA ALA A 766 26.48 -8.24 -7.35
C ALA A 766 26.56 -9.77 -7.19
N GLU A 767 26.51 -10.53 -8.28
CA GLU A 767 26.75 -11.97 -8.27
C GLU A 767 28.22 -12.30 -7.91
N GLU A 768 29.18 -11.52 -8.43
CA GLU A 768 30.59 -11.67 -8.09
C GLU A 768 30.83 -11.40 -6.59
N LEU A 769 30.14 -10.40 -6.02
CA LEU A 769 30.19 -10.11 -4.59
C LEU A 769 29.79 -11.35 -3.75
N GLN A 770 28.73 -12.06 -4.14
CA GLN A 770 28.26 -13.26 -3.43
C GLN A 770 29.33 -14.36 -3.42
N ARG A 771 30.02 -14.61 -4.56
CA ARG A 771 31.04 -15.65 -4.67
C ARG A 771 32.29 -15.39 -3.82
N GLN A 772 32.53 -14.16 -3.43
CA GLN A 772 33.70 -13.72 -2.64
C GLN A 772 33.40 -13.53 -1.17
N LEU A 773 32.14 -13.58 -0.75
CA LEU A 773 31.82 -13.62 0.67
C LEU A 773 32.23 -14.97 1.22
N PRO A 774 33.13 -15.04 2.23
CA PRO A 774 33.54 -16.30 2.84
C PRO A 774 32.32 -17.03 3.40
N ALA A 775 32.31 -18.37 3.25
CA ALA A 775 31.31 -19.23 3.83
C ALA A 775 31.31 -19.14 5.34
#